data_9f9d877a85892861b4e93a88ce38e532
#
_entry.id   9f9d877a85892861b4e93a88ce38e532
#
_cell.length_a   1.000
_cell.length_b   1.000
_cell.length_c   1.000
_cell.angle_alpha   90.00
_cell.angle_beta   90.00
_cell.angle_gamma   90.00
#
_symmetry.space_group_name_H-M   'P 1'
#
loop_
_entity.id
_entity.type
_entity.pdbx_description
1 polymer ?
#
loop_
_entity_poly.entity_id
_entity_poly.type
_entity_poly.pdbx_seq_one_letter_code
_entity_poly.pdbx_strand_id
1 'polypeptide(L)'
;MEYNFRDIEKKWQQKWVENKTYKVVEDKNKQKFYVLNMFPYPSGAGLHVGHPLGYIASDIYARYKRLKGFNVLNPMGYDAYGLPAEQYAIQTGQHPEVTTKKNIARYREQLDKIGFSFDWDREVRTCDPHYYHWTQWAFEHMFNSYYDNRLQKAQPISELIRHFEEEGTLDLDVAQGEELMFSARDWMSMDELEQQEKLMNYRIAYLGETMVNWCPGLGTVLANDEVVNGVSERGGYPVVQKLMKQWCLRVSAYAQRLLDGLETINWSDSIKETQKNWIGRSEGTEVVFKSVTPDANGEKEGHFTIFTTRADTMFGVSFMVLAPESELVPELTSAAQKAEVDEYLEYVKKRTELERMSDRKVTGVFSGSYAINPFTGERIPIWISEYVLAGYGTGAIMAVPAHDSRDYAFAKHFNLPIIPLIEGADVSEESFDAKEGIVTNSPAAGKESLDGFSLNGLTIKEAIAATKKFVTEKGIGRVKVNYRLRDAIFSRQRYWGEPFPVYYKNGMPYMVPEECLPLELPEIDKYEPTETGEPPLGRAKIWAWNEAERKVVDKSLVDDKNVFPLELNTMPGFAGSSAYYLRYMDPHNDEALVGKEADEYWQNVDLYVGGTEHATGHLIYSRFWNKFLFDINCSCKDEPFEKLINQGMIQGRSNFVYRVNSDDHSKAPVFVSLGLKDQYETTPIHVDVNIVHADMLDIEAFKAWRPEYKDAEFILEDGAYKCGWAVEKMSKSMFNVVNPDDIVEQYGADTLRLYEMFLGPVEASKPWDTNGIDGCFRFLKKFWKLYQQENLDDAEPSKDSLKSIHKLIKKVTGDIEQFSYNTAISAFMICVNELGQQKCTNRELLKKMIVLIAPFAPHMAEELWEQMGGQGSVCDAEWPAWEESYLVENEVQLTVSFNGKARFQMTFPADATKEDIEKAALADQRSQHYIDGKTIVKIIVVPKKIINIVCK
;
A
#
# COMPACT_ATOMS: atom_id res chain seq x y z
N MET A 1 12.07 8.57 45.50
CA MET A 1 12.95 8.00 44.45
C MET A 1 12.78 8.80 43.17
N GLU A 2 13.87 9.18 42.51
CA GLU A 2 13.79 9.87 41.24
C GLU A 2 13.47 8.89 40.08
N TYR A 3 12.86 9.40 39.02
CA TYR A 3 12.60 8.63 37.81
C TYR A 3 13.89 8.44 36.99
N ASN A 4 14.53 7.32 37.16
CA ASN A 4 15.72 6.94 36.40
C ASN A 4 15.30 5.98 35.24
N PHE A 5 14.89 6.56 34.13
CA PHE A 5 14.41 5.79 32.99
C PHE A 5 15.48 4.86 32.39
N ARG A 6 16.77 5.25 32.41
CA ARG A 6 17.84 4.42 31.84
C ARG A 6 17.95 3.08 32.55
N ASP A 7 17.97 3.09 33.86
CA ASP A 7 18.07 1.87 34.67
C ASP A 7 16.78 1.05 34.60
N ILE A 8 15.63 1.70 34.64
CA ILE A 8 14.31 1.06 34.59
C ILE A 8 14.12 0.34 33.26
N GLU A 9 14.38 1.00 32.14
CA GLU A 9 14.22 0.45 30.80
C GLU A 9 15.17 -0.72 30.56
N LYS A 10 16.42 -0.59 30.95
CA LYS A 10 17.41 -1.68 30.87
C LYS A 10 17.00 -2.90 31.69
N LYS A 11 16.58 -2.68 32.93
CA LYS A 11 16.10 -3.73 33.84
C LYS A 11 14.95 -4.52 33.23
N TRP A 12 13.91 -3.84 32.71
CA TRP A 12 12.71 -4.51 32.24
C TRP A 12 12.90 -5.16 30.87
N GLN A 13 13.65 -4.55 29.98
CA GLN A 13 14.02 -5.17 28.70
C GLN A 13 14.75 -6.49 28.94
N GLN A 14 15.67 -6.53 29.90
CA GLN A 14 16.36 -7.77 30.29
C GLN A 14 15.39 -8.80 30.88
N LYS A 15 14.53 -8.40 31.82
CA LYS A 15 13.53 -9.29 32.44
C LYS A 15 12.55 -9.88 31.45
N TRP A 16 12.08 -9.09 30.47
CA TRP A 16 11.19 -9.60 29.44
C TRP A 16 11.83 -10.70 28.59
N VAL A 17 13.10 -10.56 28.27
CA VAL A 17 13.87 -11.59 27.55
C VAL A 17 14.06 -12.83 28.41
N GLU A 18 14.50 -12.67 29.64
CA GLU A 18 14.77 -13.78 30.57
C GLU A 18 13.51 -14.59 30.89
N ASN A 19 12.38 -13.92 31.11
CA ASN A 19 11.10 -14.53 31.43
C ASN A 19 10.29 -14.95 30.19
N LYS A 20 10.79 -14.68 29.00
CA LYS A 20 10.07 -14.91 27.73
C LYS A 20 8.65 -14.35 27.77
N THR A 21 8.51 -13.13 28.26
CA THR A 21 7.23 -12.49 28.59
C THR A 21 6.28 -12.43 27.38
N TYR A 22 6.83 -12.24 26.18
CA TYR A 22 6.03 -12.05 24.95
C TYR A 22 5.94 -13.31 24.07
N LYS A 23 6.52 -14.42 24.54
CA LYS A 23 6.36 -15.69 23.83
C LYS A 23 4.92 -16.15 23.89
N VAL A 24 4.36 -16.48 22.74
CA VAL A 24 2.97 -16.93 22.61
C VAL A 24 2.91 -18.34 22.02
N VAL A 25 1.99 -19.12 22.53
CA VAL A 25 1.65 -20.44 22.00
C VAL A 25 0.13 -20.52 21.76
N GLU A 26 -0.29 -21.44 20.93
CA GLU A 26 -1.70 -21.69 20.69
C GLU A 26 -2.36 -22.19 21.99
N ASP A 27 -3.39 -21.49 22.44
CA ASP A 27 -4.15 -21.82 23.62
C ASP A 27 -5.66 -21.80 23.32
N LYS A 28 -6.24 -22.99 23.18
CA LYS A 28 -7.66 -23.17 22.82
C LYS A 28 -8.63 -22.63 23.87
N ASN A 29 -8.15 -22.37 25.09
CA ASN A 29 -8.95 -21.78 26.16
C ASN A 29 -9.02 -20.26 26.13
N LYS A 30 -8.23 -19.62 25.27
CA LYS A 30 -8.21 -18.18 25.08
C LYS A 30 -8.59 -17.81 23.65
N GLN A 31 -9.34 -16.73 23.52
CA GLN A 31 -9.61 -16.14 22.21
C GLN A 31 -8.32 -15.52 21.65
N LYS A 32 -8.02 -15.83 20.39
CA LYS A 32 -6.83 -15.30 19.72
C LYS A 32 -7.01 -13.83 19.32
N PHE A 33 -5.91 -13.12 19.25
CA PHE A 33 -5.83 -11.83 18.56
C PHE A 33 -4.47 -11.70 17.87
N TYR A 34 -4.49 -11.53 16.57
CA TYR A 34 -3.29 -11.44 15.76
C TYR A 34 -3.07 -9.99 15.31
N VAL A 35 -2.04 -9.34 15.85
CA VAL A 35 -1.60 -7.99 15.49
C VAL A 35 -0.34 -8.09 14.64
N LEU A 36 -0.32 -7.45 13.50
CA LEU A 36 0.82 -7.48 12.60
C LEU A 36 1.14 -6.09 12.06
N ASN A 37 2.43 -5.76 12.08
CA ASN A 37 2.97 -4.64 11.33
C ASN A 37 3.54 -5.11 9.99
N MET A 38 3.48 -4.26 8.97
CA MET A 38 4.28 -4.48 7.79
C MET A 38 5.75 -4.45 8.21
N PHE A 39 6.44 -5.56 8.01
CA PHE A 39 7.81 -5.71 8.51
C PHE A 39 8.80 -4.81 7.74
N PRO A 40 9.86 -4.34 8.41
CA PRO A 40 10.78 -3.40 7.80
C PRO A 40 11.73 -4.08 6.81
N TYR A 41 12.18 -3.29 5.83
CA TYR A 41 13.35 -3.59 5.02
C TYR A 41 14.59 -3.02 5.73
N PRO A 42 15.55 -3.85 6.17
CA PRO A 42 16.70 -3.38 6.95
C PRO A 42 17.71 -2.62 6.08
N SER A 43 17.73 -1.30 6.21
CA SER A 43 18.68 -0.42 5.53
C SER A 43 19.87 -0.07 6.43
N GLY A 44 21.02 0.30 5.83
CA GLY A 44 22.24 0.58 6.57
C GLY A 44 22.19 1.74 7.56
N ALA A 45 21.21 2.64 7.44
CA ALA A 45 21.07 3.76 8.37
C ALA A 45 20.35 3.43 9.67
N GLY A 46 19.70 2.30 9.74
CA GLY A 46 18.76 2.01 10.81
C GLY A 46 17.44 2.77 10.66
N LEU A 47 16.68 2.80 11.76
CA LEU A 47 15.39 3.49 11.84
C LEU A 47 15.56 4.98 12.10
N HIS A 48 14.68 5.81 11.57
CA HIS A 48 14.43 7.16 12.05
C HIS A 48 13.13 7.20 12.87
N VAL A 49 12.84 8.32 13.55
CA VAL A 49 11.67 8.44 14.45
C VAL A 49 10.32 8.24 13.75
N GLY A 50 10.25 8.35 12.45
CA GLY A 50 9.03 8.10 11.68
C GLY A 50 8.66 6.62 11.55
N HIS A 51 9.63 5.73 11.55
CA HIS A 51 9.40 4.29 11.37
C HIS A 51 8.60 3.65 12.52
N PRO A 52 8.88 3.93 13.81
CA PRO A 52 8.18 3.25 14.89
C PRO A 52 6.77 3.75 15.15
N LEU A 53 6.28 4.77 14.45
CA LEU A 53 4.92 5.31 14.65
C LEU A 53 3.85 4.20 14.56
N GLY A 54 3.86 3.43 13.49
CA GLY A 54 2.94 2.31 13.30
C GLY A 54 3.18 1.18 14.30
N TYR A 55 4.45 0.90 14.60
CA TYR A 55 4.83 -0.15 15.56
C TYR A 55 4.37 0.16 16.98
N ILE A 56 4.49 1.42 17.39
CA ILE A 56 4.02 1.87 18.72
C ILE A 56 2.49 1.79 18.76
N ALA A 57 1.81 2.25 17.72
CA ALA A 57 0.34 2.22 17.65
C ALA A 57 -0.21 0.78 17.76
N SER A 58 0.39 -0.16 17.04
CA SER A 58 -0.01 -1.57 17.10
C SER A 58 0.39 -2.24 18.41
N ASP A 59 1.54 -1.88 18.98
CA ASP A 59 2.01 -2.43 20.26
C ASP A 59 1.09 -2.03 21.42
N ILE A 60 0.62 -0.80 21.43
CA ILE A 60 -0.40 -0.33 22.39
C ILE A 60 -1.65 -1.22 22.31
N TYR A 61 -2.13 -1.46 21.10
CA TYR A 61 -3.31 -2.28 20.88
C TYR A 61 -3.08 -3.74 21.27
N ALA A 62 -1.92 -4.29 20.95
CA ALA A 62 -1.52 -5.64 21.33
C ALA A 62 -1.48 -5.82 22.85
N ARG A 63 -0.85 -4.89 23.56
CA ARG A 63 -0.79 -4.90 25.03
C ARG A 63 -2.18 -4.76 25.67
N TYR A 64 -3.00 -3.89 25.12
CA TYR A 64 -4.38 -3.72 25.56
C TYR A 64 -5.20 -5.00 25.40
N LYS A 65 -5.12 -5.66 24.26
CA LYS A 65 -5.83 -6.93 24.01
C LYS A 65 -5.38 -8.05 24.97
N ARG A 66 -4.09 -8.11 25.26
CA ARG A 66 -3.57 -9.06 26.25
C ARG A 66 -4.16 -8.79 27.63
N LEU A 67 -4.22 -7.53 28.06
CA LEU A 67 -4.86 -7.11 29.32
C LEU A 67 -6.37 -7.40 29.35
N LYS A 68 -7.01 -7.46 28.18
CA LYS A 68 -8.40 -7.88 28.03
C LYS A 68 -8.60 -9.39 28.06
N GLY A 69 -7.52 -10.17 28.20
CA GLY A 69 -7.58 -11.63 28.33
C GLY A 69 -7.38 -12.41 27.03
N PHE A 70 -7.10 -11.73 25.92
CA PHE A 70 -6.79 -12.39 24.64
C PHE A 70 -5.42 -13.04 24.64
N ASN A 71 -5.29 -14.09 23.86
CA ASN A 71 -3.99 -14.66 23.49
C ASN A 71 -3.48 -13.93 22.24
N VAL A 72 -2.46 -13.09 22.41
CA VAL A 72 -2.03 -12.13 21.39
C VAL A 72 -0.78 -12.63 20.68
N LEU A 73 -0.87 -12.76 19.35
CA LEU A 73 0.28 -12.94 18.47
C LEU A 73 0.72 -11.57 17.93
N ASN A 74 1.93 -11.16 18.29
CA ASN A 74 2.54 -9.91 17.82
C ASN A 74 3.98 -10.20 17.37
N PRO A 75 4.16 -10.75 16.16
CA PRO A 75 5.48 -11.13 15.66
C PRO A 75 6.19 -9.98 14.96
N MET A 76 7.49 -10.14 14.75
CA MET A 76 8.30 -9.22 13.94
C MET A 76 9.39 -9.99 13.22
N GLY A 77 9.77 -9.50 12.06
CA GLY A 77 10.86 -10.04 11.24
C GLY A 77 11.33 -9.00 10.23
N TYR A 78 11.96 -9.46 9.16
CA TYR A 78 12.62 -8.58 8.20
C TYR A 78 12.36 -9.02 6.77
N ASP A 79 11.98 -8.05 5.94
CA ASP A 79 12.01 -8.17 4.49
C ASP A 79 13.43 -7.91 4.03
N ALA A 80 14.16 -8.98 3.71
CA ALA A 80 15.62 -8.92 3.65
C ALA A 80 16.21 -9.11 2.25
N TYR A 81 15.38 -9.31 1.22
CA TYR A 81 15.80 -9.38 -0.18
C TYR A 81 15.53 -8.05 -0.90
N GLY A 82 16.26 -7.77 -1.95
CA GLY A 82 16.02 -6.65 -2.85
C GLY A 82 17.24 -5.83 -3.23
N LEU A 83 16.98 -4.80 -4.01
CA LEU A 83 17.98 -3.95 -4.67
C LEU A 83 18.98 -3.24 -3.73
N PRO A 84 18.60 -2.72 -2.55
CA PRO A 84 19.56 -1.90 -1.79
C PRO A 84 20.80 -2.66 -1.33
N ALA A 85 20.63 -3.90 -0.86
CA ALA A 85 21.75 -4.74 -0.44
C ALA A 85 22.60 -5.17 -1.63
N GLU A 86 21.97 -5.45 -2.77
CA GLU A 86 22.67 -5.83 -4.00
C GLU A 86 23.48 -4.67 -4.57
N GLN A 87 22.92 -3.46 -4.61
CA GLN A 87 23.66 -2.27 -5.09
C GLN A 87 24.89 -1.97 -4.22
N TYR A 88 24.75 -2.11 -2.92
CA TYR A 88 25.87 -1.98 -2.01
C TYR A 88 26.93 -3.07 -2.27
N ALA A 89 26.50 -4.29 -2.54
CA ALA A 89 27.38 -5.40 -2.90
C ALA A 89 28.13 -5.14 -4.21
N ILE A 90 27.46 -4.58 -5.23
CA ILE A 90 28.08 -4.17 -6.51
C ILE A 90 29.17 -3.14 -6.27
N GLN A 91 28.90 -2.13 -5.43
CA GLN A 91 29.83 -1.05 -5.14
C GLN A 91 31.03 -1.49 -4.32
N THR A 92 30.86 -2.41 -3.39
CA THR A 92 31.88 -2.78 -2.38
C THR A 92 32.53 -4.15 -2.62
N GLY A 93 31.92 -4.98 -3.47
CA GLY A 93 32.32 -6.38 -3.64
C GLY A 93 31.96 -7.30 -2.45
N GLN A 94 31.26 -6.77 -1.43
CA GLN A 94 30.85 -7.54 -0.28
C GLN A 94 29.58 -8.34 -0.57
N HIS A 95 29.50 -9.59 -0.09
CA HIS A 95 28.31 -10.42 -0.25
C HIS A 95 27.07 -9.74 0.39
N PRO A 96 25.92 -9.66 -0.29
CA PRO A 96 24.71 -9.00 0.24
C PRO A 96 24.25 -9.54 1.58
N GLU A 97 24.45 -10.82 1.87
CA GLU A 97 24.10 -11.45 3.15
C GLU A 97 24.81 -10.81 4.33
N VAL A 98 26.10 -10.48 4.20
CA VAL A 98 26.89 -9.86 5.28
C VAL A 98 26.30 -8.49 5.64
N THR A 99 26.03 -7.66 4.66
CA THR A 99 25.41 -6.34 4.85
C THR A 99 24.00 -6.47 5.45
N THR A 100 23.22 -7.40 4.94
CA THR A 100 21.85 -7.66 5.44
C THR A 100 21.86 -8.09 6.90
N LYS A 101 22.70 -9.03 7.29
CA LYS A 101 22.84 -9.46 8.70
C LYS A 101 23.22 -8.32 9.62
N LYS A 102 24.15 -7.47 9.19
CA LYS A 102 24.57 -6.28 9.94
C LYS A 102 23.41 -5.28 10.12
N ASN A 103 22.66 -5.04 9.07
CA ASN A 103 21.53 -4.13 9.11
C ASN A 103 20.38 -4.67 9.98
N ILE A 104 20.12 -5.97 9.92
CA ILE A 104 19.14 -6.64 10.79
C ILE A 104 19.53 -6.48 12.26
N ALA A 105 20.80 -6.71 12.61
CA ALA A 105 21.30 -6.55 13.96
C ALA A 105 21.10 -5.11 14.46
N ARG A 106 21.33 -4.11 13.62
CA ARG A 106 21.12 -2.70 13.93
C ARG A 106 19.63 -2.39 14.18
N TYR A 107 18.75 -2.86 13.31
CA TYR A 107 17.30 -2.70 13.48
C TYR A 107 16.81 -3.36 14.76
N ARG A 108 17.27 -4.58 15.03
CA ARG A 108 16.91 -5.31 16.25
C ARG A 108 17.32 -4.54 17.51
N GLU A 109 18.52 -4.01 17.55
CA GLU A 109 19.00 -3.18 18.65
C GLU A 109 18.09 -1.97 18.90
N GLN A 110 17.73 -1.25 17.85
CA GLN A 110 16.85 -0.09 17.95
C GLN A 110 15.43 -0.48 18.41
N LEU A 111 14.87 -1.55 17.87
CA LEU A 111 13.54 -2.04 18.24
C LEU A 111 13.50 -2.50 19.71
N ASP A 112 14.54 -3.22 20.17
CA ASP A 112 14.64 -3.66 21.56
C ASP A 112 14.68 -2.48 22.54
N LYS A 113 15.37 -1.40 22.19
CA LYS A 113 15.43 -0.17 23.02
C LYS A 113 14.09 0.54 23.17
N ILE A 114 13.20 0.43 22.18
CA ILE A 114 11.85 1.04 22.25
C ILE A 114 10.90 0.20 23.11
N GLY A 115 11.19 -1.07 23.31
CA GLY A 115 10.47 -1.93 24.26
C GLY A 115 9.15 -2.48 23.73
N PHE A 116 9.14 -2.97 22.51
CA PHE A 116 7.95 -3.62 21.92
C PHE A 116 7.67 -5.00 22.50
N SER A 117 6.40 -5.41 22.46
CA SER A 117 5.94 -6.73 22.91
C SER A 117 6.02 -7.81 21.82
N PHE A 118 7.06 -7.76 20.99
CA PHE A 118 7.23 -8.73 19.90
C PHE A 118 7.66 -10.11 20.41
N ASP A 119 7.05 -11.14 19.85
CA ASP A 119 7.51 -12.52 20.01
C ASP A 119 8.63 -12.83 19.03
N TRP A 120 9.87 -12.62 19.45
CA TRP A 120 11.05 -12.82 18.60
C TRP A 120 11.36 -14.31 18.31
N ASP A 121 10.78 -15.24 19.03
CA ASP A 121 10.90 -16.67 18.70
C ASP A 121 10.23 -16.99 17.35
N ARG A 122 9.38 -16.10 16.87
CA ARG A 122 8.69 -16.22 15.58
C ARG A 122 9.28 -15.33 14.47
N GLU A 123 10.48 -14.80 14.70
CA GLU A 123 11.18 -13.98 13.69
C GLU A 123 11.33 -14.73 12.37
N VAL A 124 11.04 -14.05 11.27
CA VAL A 124 11.31 -14.52 9.92
C VAL A 124 12.20 -13.54 9.18
N ARG A 125 13.00 -14.06 8.26
CA ARG A 125 13.85 -13.29 7.35
C ARG A 125 13.63 -13.83 5.95
N THR A 126 13.18 -13.01 5.04
CA THR A 126 12.84 -13.48 3.67
C THR A 126 14.04 -14.04 2.92
N CYS A 127 15.25 -13.65 3.29
CA CYS A 127 16.50 -14.17 2.71
C CYS A 127 16.97 -15.50 3.31
N ASP A 128 16.31 -16.00 4.34
CA ASP A 128 16.65 -17.28 4.96
C ASP A 128 16.11 -18.44 4.12
N PRO A 129 16.95 -19.43 3.73
CA PRO A 129 16.50 -20.61 3.01
C PRO A 129 15.34 -21.38 3.68
N HIS A 130 15.32 -21.45 4.99
CA HIS A 130 14.23 -22.03 5.75
C HIS A 130 12.90 -21.31 5.54
N TYR A 131 12.94 -19.99 5.31
CA TYR A 131 11.77 -19.18 4.99
C TYR A 131 11.39 -19.28 3.51
N TYR A 132 12.31 -19.01 2.57
CA TYR A 132 11.95 -18.95 1.17
C TYR A 132 11.70 -20.34 0.54
N HIS A 133 12.03 -21.42 1.23
CA HIS A 133 11.54 -22.76 0.92
C HIS A 133 10.04 -22.73 0.58
N TRP A 134 9.27 -22.05 1.41
CA TRP A 134 7.81 -22.02 1.25
C TRP A 134 7.35 -21.02 0.18
N THR A 135 8.13 -20.03 -0.15
CA THR A 135 7.91 -19.18 -1.32
C THR A 135 8.09 -19.97 -2.60
N GLN A 136 9.15 -20.79 -2.67
CA GLN A 136 9.40 -21.69 -3.79
C GLN A 136 8.32 -22.76 -3.92
N TRP A 137 7.92 -23.35 -2.81
CA TRP A 137 6.83 -24.32 -2.75
C TRP A 137 5.51 -23.72 -3.30
N ALA A 138 5.15 -22.54 -2.89
CA ALA A 138 3.95 -21.85 -3.38
C ALA A 138 4.02 -21.57 -4.89
N PHE A 139 5.19 -21.15 -5.39
CA PHE A 139 5.41 -20.96 -6.81
C PHE A 139 5.21 -22.25 -7.61
N GLU A 140 5.73 -23.37 -7.14
CA GLU A 140 5.53 -24.67 -7.77
C GLU A 140 4.06 -25.09 -7.82
N HIS A 141 3.33 -24.84 -6.74
CA HIS A 141 1.89 -25.09 -6.70
C HIS A 141 1.10 -24.20 -7.65
N MET A 142 1.49 -22.92 -7.79
CA MET A 142 0.92 -22.00 -8.77
C MET A 142 1.20 -22.45 -10.21
N PHE A 143 2.40 -22.95 -10.47
CA PHE A 143 2.77 -23.52 -11.78
C PHE A 143 1.93 -24.77 -12.10
N ASN A 144 1.65 -25.61 -11.11
CA ASN A 144 0.88 -26.83 -11.25
C ASN A 144 -0.63 -26.65 -11.08
N SER A 145 -1.10 -25.43 -11.19
CA SER A 145 -2.51 -25.06 -11.06
C SER A 145 -3.01 -24.21 -12.23
N TYR A 146 -4.29 -24.32 -12.50
CA TYR A 146 -5.03 -23.41 -13.39
C TYR A 146 -6.23 -22.83 -12.62
N TYR A 147 -6.85 -21.80 -13.14
CA TYR A 147 -8.02 -21.18 -12.50
C TYR A 147 -9.31 -21.55 -13.25
N ASP A 148 -10.23 -22.19 -12.55
CA ASP A 148 -11.54 -22.57 -13.06
C ASP A 148 -12.54 -21.43 -12.78
N ASN A 149 -13.05 -20.79 -13.83
CA ASN A 149 -13.98 -19.66 -13.71
C ASN A 149 -15.36 -20.07 -13.18
N ARG A 150 -15.79 -21.30 -13.45
CA ARG A 150 -17.09 -21.81 -12.98
C ARG A 150 -17.08 -22.08 -11.49
N LEU A 151 -16.00 -22.72 -11.02
CA LEU A 151 -15.78 -22.98 -9.59
C LEU A 151 -15.23 -21.76 -8.84
N GLN A 152 -14.73 -20.77 -9.56
CA GLN A 152 -14.05 -19.58 -9.02
C GLN A 152 -12.93 -19.94 -8.03
N LYS A 153 -12.09 -20.86 -8.43
CA LYS A 153 -10.91 -21.25 -7.65
C LYS A 153 -9.85 -21.92 -8.50
N ALA A 154 -8.64 -21.96 -7.96
CA ALA A 154 -7.56 -22.74 -8.53
C ALA A 154 -7.85 -24.25 -8.43
N GLN A 155 -7.45 -24.98 -9.45
CA GLN A 155 -7.53 -26.42 -9.53
C GLN A 155 -6.18 -27.01 -9.98
N PRO A 156 -5.86 -28.27 -9.63
CA PRO A 156 -4.66 -28.93 -10.11
C PRO A 156 -4.62 -29.01 -11.64
N ILE A 157 -3.46 -28.75 -12.23
CA ILE A 157 -3.29 -28.80 -13.70
C ILE A 157 -3.63 -30.17 -14.28
N SER A 158 -3.51 -31.26 -13.50
CA SER A 158 -3.89 -32.61 -13.88
C SER A 158 -5.37 -32.74 -14.26
N GLU A 159 -6.24 -31.98 -13.63
CA GLU A 159 -7.67 -31.91 -13.97
C GLU A 159 -7.88 -31.28 -15.36
N LEU A 160 -7.12 -30.26 -15.71
CA LEU A 160 -7.15 -29.64 -17.03
C LEU A 160 -6.63 -30.62 -18.11
N ILE A 161 -5.53 -31.31 -17.82
CA ILE A 161 -4.96 -32.33 -18.74
C ILE A 161 -5.99 -33.42 -19.01
N ARG A 162 -6.68 -33.90 -17.99
CA ARG A 162 -7.75 -34.90 -18.15
C ARG A 162 -8.88 -34.34 -19.05
N HIS A 163 -9.30 -33.09 -18.85
CA HIS A 163 -10.31 -32.46 -19.71
C HIS A 163 -9.85 -32.39 -21.18
N PHE A 164 -8.58 -32.06 -21.43
CA PHE A 164 -8.03 -32.03 -22.78
C PHE A 164 -7.97 -33.42 -23.44
N GLU A 165 -7.69 -34.46 -22.65
CA GLU A 165 -7.67 -35.86 -23.12
C GLU A 165 -9.07 -36.34 -23.50
N GLU A 166 -10.11 -35.90 -22.80
CA GLU A 166 -11.49 -36.31 -22.99
C GLU A 166 -12.23 -35.46 -24.05
N GLU A 167 -12.06 -34.13 -23.99
CA GLU A 167 -12.88 -33.18 -24.74
C GLU A 167 -12.08 -32.08 -25.49
N GLY A 168 -10.78 -32.03 -25.36
CA GLY A 168 -9.99 -30.91 -25.87
C GLY A 168 -10.37 -29.59 -25.17
N THR A 169 -10.54 -28.54 -25.95
CA THR A 169 -10.95 -27.21 -25.42
C THR A 169 -12.47 -27.00 -25.42
N LEU A 170 -13.25 -28.05 -25.73
CA LEU A 170 -14.70 -27.97 -25.75
C LEU A 170 -15.23 -27.73 -24.32
N ASP A 171 -16.22 -26.83 -24.22
CA ASP A 171 -16.91 -26.49 -22.95
C ASP A 171 -15.96 -26.09 -21.80
N LEU A 172 -14.91 -25.36 -22.14
CA LEU A 172 -13.88 -24.93 -21.20
C LEU A 172 -14.12 -23.46 -20.81
N ASP A 173 -14.29 -23.20 -19.50
CA ASP A 173 -14.39 -21.86 -18.93
C ASP A 173 -13.36 -21.68 -17.83
N VAL A 174 -12.17 -21.26 -18.25
CA VAL A 174 -10.98 -21.14 -17.39
C VAL A 174 -10.23 -19.84 -17.69
N ALA A 175 -9.44 -19.37 -16.75
CA ALA A 175 -8.52 -18.27 -17.00
C ALA A 175 -7.41 -18.73 -17.97
N GLN A 176 -7.16 -17.92 -18.98
CA GLN A 176 -6.23 -18.26 -20.07
C GLN A 176 -5.61 -16.99 -20.68
N GLY A 177 -4.47 -17.14 -21.31
CA GLY A 177 -3.83 -16.06 -22.06
C GLY A 177 -4.54 -15.78 -23.38
N GLU A 178 -4.66 -16.82 -24.19
CA GLU A 178 -5.32 -16.82 -25.48
C GLU A 178 -6.44 -17.87 -25.52
N GLU A 179 -7.48 -17.62 -26.30
CA GLU A 179 -8.48 -18.65 -26.60
C GLU A 179 -7.89 -19.66 -27.59
N LEU A 180 -7.56 -20.85 -27.09
CA LEU A 180 -7.09 -21.95 -27.92
C LEU A 180 -8.23 -22.88 -28.29
N MET A 181 -8.16 -23.44 -29.50
CA MET A 181 -9.14 -24.42 -30.00
C MET A 181 -8.42 -25.65 -30.51
N PHE A 182 -8.61 -26.80 -29.85
CA PHE A 182 -8.13 -28.09 -30.29
C PHE A 182 -9.04 -29.22 -29.74
N SER A 183 -9.11 -30.33 -30.45
CA SER A 183 -9.86 -31.49 -30.04
C SER A 183 -9.05 -32.38 -29.11
N ALA A 184 -9.71 -33.36 -28.46
CA ALA A 184 -9.04 -34.39 -27.70
C ALA A 184 -8.03 -35.14 -28.56
N ARG A 185 -8.37 -35.40 -29.81
CA ARG A 185 -7.48 -36.10 -30.77
C ARG A 185 -6.25 -35.25 -31.10
N ASP A 186 -6.43 -33.92 -31.28
CA ASP A 186 -5.32 -33.01 -31.49
C ASP A 186 -4.38 -33.04 -30.31
N TRP A 187 -4.91 -32.97 -29.09
CA TRP A 187 -4.14 -33.03 -27.86
C TRP A 187 -3.32 -34.30 -27.74
N MET A 188 -3.94 -35.44 -28.00
CA MET A 188 -3.27 -36.75 -27.94
C MET A 188 -2.20 -36.93 -29.01
N SER A 189 -2.27 -36.20 -30.11
CA SER A 189 -1.26 -36.25 -31.18
C SER A 189 -0.06 -35.32 -30.94
N MET A 190 -0.14 -34.40 -29.96
CA MET A 190 0.93 -33.49 -29.59
C MET A 190 2.04 -34.26 -28.87
N ASP A 191 3.28 -33.87 -29.12
CA ASP A 191 4.40 -34.30 -28.29
C ASP A 191 4.42 -33.55 -26.93
N GLU A 192 5.31 -33.95 -26.04
CA GLU A 192 5.41 -33.39 -24.70
C GLU A 192 5.69 -31.89 -24.74
N LEU A 193 6.56 -31.43 -25.63
CA LEU A 193 6.88 -30.00 -25.76
C LEU A 193 5.66 -29.19 -26.19
N GLU A 194 4.94 -29.65 -27.20
CA GLU A 194 3.70 -28.99 -27.67
C GLU A 194 2.63 -28.93 -26.59
N GLN A 195 2.44 -30.05 -25.84
CA GLN A 195 1.50 -30.08 -24.71
C GLN A 195 1.89 -29.06 -23.60
N GLN A 196 3.15 -28.98 -23.24
CA GLN A 196 3.64 -28.05 -22.25
C GLN A 196 3.48 -26.59 -22.71
N GLU A 197 3.70 -26.31 -23.99
CA GLU A 197 3.43 -24.98 -24.55
C GLU A 197 1.94 -24.59 -24.44
N LYS A 198 1.03 -25.52 -24.72
CA LYS A 198 -0.41 -25.30 -24.56
C LYS A 198 -0.78 -25.08 -23.08
N LEU A 199 -0.25 -25.89 -22.17
CA LEU A 199 -0.53 -25.76 -20.73
C LEU A 199 -0.04 -24.43 -20.16
N MET A 200 1.05 -23.88 -20.68
CA MET A 200 1.57 -22.57 -20.23
C MET A 200 0.54 -21.46 -20.38
N ASN A 201 -0.36 -21.57 -21.33
CA ASN A 201 -1.47 -20.63 -21.55
C ASN A 201 -2.48 -20.60 -20.39
N TYR A 202 -2.48 -21.60 -19.51
CA TYR A 202 -3.48 -21.78 -18.45
C TYR A 202 -2.91 -21.74 -17.03
N ARG A 203 -1.61 -21.94 -16.87
CA ARG A 203 -0.97 -22.01 -15.56
C ARG A 203 -1.10 -20.67 -14.82
N ILE A 204 -1.25 -20.73 -13.48
CA ILE A 204 -1.30 -19.52 -12.64
C ILE A 204 0.08 -18.86 -12.57
N ALA A 205 1.16 -19.64 -12.40
CA ALA A 205 2.52 -19.16 -12.65
C ALA A 205 2.95 -19.65 -14.04
N TYR A 206 3.29 -18.72 -14.92
CA TYR A 206 3.62 -19.04 -16.30
C TYR A 206 4.79 -18.23 -16.83
N LEU A 207 5.47 -18.77 -17.82
CA LEU A 207 6.55 -18.11 -18.54
C LEU A 207 6.00 -17.56 -19.86
N GLY A 208 6.07 -16.25 -20.05
CA GLY A 208 5.52 -15.59 -21.23
C GLY A 208 6.32 -14.37 -21.67
N GLU A 209 6.15 -13.98 -22.92
CA GLU A 209 6.68 -12.71 -23.42
C GLU A 209 5.70 -11.58 -23.06
N THR A 210 6.19 -10.54 -22.41
CA THR A 210 5.38 -9.41 -21.99
C THR A 210 6.18 -8.12 -21.99
N MET A 211 5.48 -7.01 -22.11
CA MET A 211 6.06 -5.68 -21.95
C MET A 211 6.37 -5.43 -20.48
N VAL A 212 7.61 -5.08 -20.22
CA VAL A 212 8.11 -4.87 -18.86
C VAL A 212 8.76 -3.50 -18.70
N ASN A 213 8.80 -3.02 -17.47
CA ASN A 213 9.52 -1.81 -17.09
C ASN A 213 11.01 -2.15 -16.93
N TRP A 214 11.76 -2.04 -18.00
CA TRP A 214 13.20 -2.30 -17.99
C TRP A 214 13.96 -1.03 -17.58
N CYS A 215 14.85 -1.18 -16.60
CA CYS A 215 15.73 -0.11 -16.15
C CYS A 215 17.20 -0.43 -16.52
N PRO A 216 17.73 0.15 -17.60
CA PRO A 216 19.13 -0.13 -18.01
C PRO A 216 20.14 0.28 -16.94
N GLY A 217 19.90 1.36 -16.21
CA GLY A 217 20.79 1.84 -15.16
C GLY A 217 20.88 0.89 -13.95
N LEU A 218 19.83 0.12 -13.66
CA LEU A 218 19.81 -0.89 -12.62
C LEU A 218 20.00 -2.32 -13.16
N GLY A 219 19.92 -2.50 -14.47
CA GLY A 219 20.09 -3.81 -15.12
C GLY A 219 19.00 -4.82 -14.80
N THR A 220 17.81 -4.37 -14.46
CA THR A 220 16.68 -5.23 -14.04
C THR A 220 15.34 -4.68 -14.45
N VAL A 221 14.33 -5.56 -14.44
CA VAL A 221 12.92 -5.21 -14.54
C VAL A 221 12.43 -4.64 -13.19
N LEU A 222 11.57 -3.63 -13.25
CA LEU A 222 10.93 -3.00 -12.10
C LEU A 222 9.42 -3.27 -12.10
N ALA A 223 8.84 -3.43 -10.92
CA ALA A 223 7.39 -3.43 -10.75
C ALA A 223 6.81 -2.02 -11.00
N ASN A 224 5.51 -1.92 -11.26
CA ASN A 224 4.87 -0.63 -11.54
C ASN A 224 4.97 0.36 -10.37
N ASP A 225 4.95 -0.13 -9.14
CA ASP A 225 5.11 0.67 -7.93
C ASP A 225 6.56 1.13 -7.68
N GLU A 226 7.55 0.51 -8.35
CA GLU A 226 8.95 0.91 -8.32
C GLU A 226 9.31 1.99 -9.37
N VAL A 227 8.33 2.41 -10.18
CA VAL A 227 8.51 3.43 -11.22
C VAL A 227 7.67 4.67 -10.90
N VAL A 228 8.34 5.83 -10.80
CA VAL A 228 7.69 7.11 -10.52
C VAL A 228 8.10 8.10 -11.60
N ASN A 229 7.13 8.68 -12.31
CA ASN A 229 7.37 9.66 -13.38
C ASN A 229 8.38 9.19 -14.46
N GLY A 230 8.32 7.91 -14.84
CA GLY A 230 9.18 7.34 -15.87
C GLY A 230 10.62 7.04 -15.46
N VAL A 231 10.92 7.16 -14.16
CA VAL A 231 12.24 6.84 -13.61
C VAL A 231 12.08 5.85 -12.44
N SER A 232 13.16 5.12 -12.13
CA SER A 232 13.16 4.25 -10.97
C SER A 232 13.03 5.05 -9.68
N GLU A 233 12.21 4.58 -8.73
CA GLU A 233 12.09 5.19 -7.39
C GLU A 233 13.46 5.31 -6.72
N ARG A 234 14.30 4.29 -6.91
CA ARG A 234 15.67 4.27 -6.42
C ARG A 234 16.64 4.67 -7.51
N GLY A 235 17.44 5.69 -7.26
CA GLY A 235 18.48 6.16 -8.15
C GLY A 235 18.01 7.08 -9.27
N GLY A 236 16.71 7.21 -9.51
CA GLY A 236 16.16 8.11 -10.53
C GLY A 236 16.58 7.78 -11.96
N TYR A 237 16.87 6.50 -12.27
CA TYR A 237 17.29 6.07 -13.59
C TYR A 237 16.11 5.96 -14.56
N PRO A 238 16.29 6.32 -15.84
CA PRO A 238 15.27 6.16 -16.85
C PRO A 238 14.78 4.71 -16.98
N VAL A 239 13.48 4.54 -17.13
CA VAL A 239 12.81 3.26 -17.33
C VAL A 239 12.20 3.23 -18.72
N VAL A 240 12.41 2.14 -19.46
CA VAL A 240 11.85 1.95 -20.81
C VAL A 240 10.97 0.71 -20.86
N GLN A 241 10.00 0.73 -21.77
CA GLN A 241 9.19 -0.45 -22.04
C GLN A 241 9.95 -1.40 -22.96
N LYS A 242 10.05 -2.66 -22.58
CA LYS A 242 10.76 -3.68 -23.35
C LYS A 242 9.98 -4.99 -23.34
N LEU A 243 9.91 -5.66 -24.49
CA LEU A 243 9.32 -7.01 -24.58
C LEU A 243 10.37 -8.01 -24.11
N MET A 244 10.08 -8.76 -23.08
CA MET A 244 10.97 -9.77 -22.49
C MET A 244 10.21 -11.02 -22.08
N LYS A 245 10.90 -12.17 -22.16
CA LYS A 245 10.41 -13.44 -21.63
C LYS A 245 10.58 -13.45 -20.12
N GLN A 246 9.46 -13.52 -19.38
CA GLN A 246 9.41 -13.34 -17.93
C GLN A 246 8.46 -14.35 -17.29
N TRP A 247 8.77 -14.75 -16.06
CA TRP A 247 7.79 -15.37 -15.20
C TRP A 247 6.71 -14.36 -14.85
N CYS A 248 5.47 -14.82 -14.87
CA CYS A 248 4.29 -14.02 -14.52
C CYS A 248 3.38 -14.81 -13.58
N LEU A 249 2.67 -14.10 -12.72
CA LEU A 249 1.58 -14.68 -11.93
C LEU A 249 0.24 -14.16 -12.47
N ARG A 250 -0.70 -15.08 -12.69
CA ARG A 250 -2.02 -14.76 -13.26
C ARG A 250 -2.96 -14.16 -12.20
N VAL A 251 -2.58 -13.03 -11.65
CA VAL A 251 -3.35 -12.28 -10.66
C VAL A 251 -4.71 -11.86 -11.25
N SER A 252 -4.75 -11.58 -12.55
CA SER A 252 -5.99 -11.21 -13.28
C SER A 252 -7.09 -12.26 -13.16
N ALA A 253 -6.75 -13.54 -13.02
CA ALA A 253 -7.73 -14.60 -12.80
C ALA A 253 -8.53 -14.43 -11.51
N TYR A 254 -7.95 -13.80 -10.52
CA TYR A 254 -8.55 -13.53 -9.21
C TYR A 254 -9.25 -12.16 -9.11
N ALA A 255 -9.31 -11.40 -10.20
CA ALA A 255 -9.79 -10.02 -10.20
C ALA A 255 -11.18 -9.87 -9.56
N GLN A 256 -12.14 -10.71 -9.93
CA GLN A 256 -13.50 -10.63 -9.37
C GLN A 256 -13.51 -10.98 -7.88
N ARG A 257 -12.78 -11.99 -7.45
CA ARG A 257 -12.66 -12.36 -6.03
C ARG A 257 -11.95 -11.30 -5.21
N LEU A 258 -10.96 -10.61 -5.80
CA LEU A 258 -10.31 -9.46 -5.17
C LEU A 258 -11.27 -8.29 -4.98
N LEU A 259 -12.22 -8.08 -5.90
CA LEU A 259 -13.28 -7.09 -5.71
C LEU A 259 -14.29 -7.52 -4.65
N ASP A 260 -14.81 -8.74 -4.76
CA ASP A 260 -15.85 -9.26 -3.88
C ASP A 260 -15.36 -9.32 -2.42
N GLY A 261 -14.11 -9.69 -2.21
CA GLY A 261 -13.49 -9.79 -0.91
C GLY A 261 -13.37 -8.45 -0.17
N LEU A 262 -13.34 -7.32 -0.86
CA LEU A 262 -13.30 -5.99 -0.23
C LEU A 262 -14.54 -5.70 0.63
N GLU A 263 -15.68 -6.31 0.31
CA GLU A 263 -16.91 -6.15 1.08
C GLU A 263 -16.90 -6.94 2.41
N THR A 264 -15.96 -7.84 2.58
CA THR A 264 -15.86 -8.73 3.76
C THR A 264 -14.86 -8.25 4.80
N ILE A 265 -14.11 -7.18 4.53
CA ILE A 265 -13.02 -6.69 5.37
C ILE A 265 -13.27 -5.26 5.85
N ASN A 266 -12.70 -4.95 7.02
CA ASN A 266 -12.85 -3.63 7.65
C ASN A 266 -11.66 -2.73 7.33
N TRP A 267 -11.61 -2.29 6.08
CA TRP A 267 -10.61 -1.33 5.60
C TRP A 267 -11.26 0.02 5.34
N SER A 268 -10.47 1.09 5.28
CA SER A 268 -10.99 2.41 4.95
C SER A 268 -11.58 2.45 3.53
N ASP A 269 -12.59 3.28 3.32
CA ASP A 269 -13.20 3.46 2.01
C ASP A 269 -12.19 3.95 0.97
N SER A 270 -11.25 4.78 1.37
CA SER A 270 -10.17 5.28 0.51
C SER A 270 -9.30 4.15 -0.06
N ILE A 271 -8.89 3.21 0.77
CA ILE A 271 -8.08 2.06 0.33
C ILE A 271 -8.91 1.12 -0.54
N LYS A 272 -10.15 0.85 -0.15
CA LYS A 272 -11.06 0.03 -0.97
C LYS A 272 -11.28 0.63 -2.35
N GLU A 273 -11.52 1.94 -2.45
CA GLU A 273 -11.66 2.64 -3.74
C GLU A 273 -10.37 2.60 -4.55
N THR A 274 -9.23 2.78 -3.93
CA THR A 274 -7.92 2.65 -4.59
C THR A 274 -7.75 1.26 -5.22
N GLN A 275 -8.08 0.21 -4.48
CA GLN A 275 -8.02 -1.15 -5.01
C GLN A 275 -9.07 -1.42 -6.09
N LYS A 276 -10.30 -0.96 -5.91
CA LYS A 276 -11.37 -1.07 -6.94
C LYS A 276 -10.94 -0.42 -8.25
N ASN A 277 -10.37 0.77 -8.18
CA ASN A 277 -9.88 1.49 -9.36
C ASN A 277 -8.69 0.77 -10.02
N TRP A 278 -7.79 0.20 -9.22
CA TRP A 278 -6.66 -0.58 -9.72
C TRP A 278 -7.08 -1.86 -10.42
N ILE A 279 -8.03 -2.58 -9.84
CA ILE A 279 -8.62 -3.77 -10.45
C ILE A 279 -9.42 -3.39 -11.70
N GLY A 280 -10.14 -2.28 -11.65
CA GLY A 280 -10.75 -1.62 -12.80
C GLY A 280 -11.75 -2.51 -13.56
N ARG A 281 -12.73 -3.06 -12.86
CA ARG A 281 -13.80 -3.85 -13.49
C ARG A 281 -14.63 -2.97 -14.41
N SER A 282 -14.79 -3.38 -15.66
CA SER A 282 -15.71 -2.78 -16.61
C SER A 282 -16.51 -3.86 -17.31
N GLU A 283 -17.81 -3.65 -17.39
CA GLU A 283 -18.71 -4.50 -18.16
C GLU A 283 -19.05 -3.82 -19.47
N GLY A 284 -18.86 -4.53 -20.56
CA GLY A 284 -19.11 -4.00 -21.88
C GLY A 284 -19.49 -5.08 -22.87
N THR A 285 -19.40 -4.71 -24.12
CA THR A 285 -19.81 -5.57 -25.23
C THR A 285 -18.65 -5.74 -26.20
N GLU A 286 -18.30 -6.97 -26.50
CA GLU A 286 -17.46 -7.30 -27.65
C GLU A 286 -18.34 -7.38 -28.89
N VAL A 287 -17.92 -6.73 -29.98
CA VAL A 287 -18.60 -6.76 -31.25
C VAL A 287 -17.62 -7.13 -32.34
N VAL A 288 -17.98 -8.08 -33.17
CA VAL A 288 -17.19 -8.53 -34.32
C VAL A 288 -17.49 -7.68 -35.53
N PHE A 289 -16.45 -7.05 -36.07
CA PHE A 289 -16.51 -6.29 -37.34
C PHE A 289 -15.86 -7.11 -38.45
N LYS A 290 -16.49 -7.08 -39.62
CA LYS A 290 -15.85 -7.54 -40.85
C LYS A 290 -14.91 -6.49 -41.36
N SER A 291 -13.78 -6.89 -41.93
CA SER A 291 -12.82 -6.01 -42.56
C SER A 291 -12.63 -6.35 -44.03
N VAL A 292 -12.35 -5.34 -44.82
CA VAL A 292 -12.03 -5.48 -46.25
C VAL A 292 -10.74 -4.70 -46.52
N THR A 293 -9.74 -5.41 -47.06
CA THR A 293 -8.43 -4.83 -47.41
C THR A 293 -8.21 -4.94 -48.91
N PRO A 294 -8.01 -3.85 -49.65
CA PRO A 294 -7.67 -3.88 -51.06
C PRO A 294 -6.38 -4.65 -51.31
N ASP A 295 -6.36 -5.56 -52.28
CA ASP A 295 -5.19 -6.31 -52.68
C ASP A 295 -5.09 -6.40 -54.22
N ALA A 296 -4.04 -7.06 -54.73
CA ALA A 296 -3.81 -7.21 -56.17
C ALA A 296 -4.92 -8.03 -56.91
N ASN A 297 -5.70 -8.82 -56.17
CA ASN A 297 -6.75 -9.71 -56.70
C ASN A 297 -8.16 -9.23 -56.37
N GLY A 298 -8.32 -8.05 -55.84
CA GLY A 298 -9.58 -7.46 -55.43
C GLY A 298 -9.59 -7.00 -53.97
N GLU A 299 -10.40 -7.64 -53.13
CA GLU A 299 -10.48 -7.31 -51.70
C GLU A 299 -10.30 -8.57 -50.87
N LYS A 300 -9.45 -8.48 -49.88
CA LYS A 300 -9.28 -9.53 -48.86
C LYS A 300 -10.24 -9.26 -47.70
N GLU A 301 -11.07 -10.23 -47.38
CA GLU A 301 -11.98 -10.18 -46.23
C GLU A 301 -11.35 -10.75 -44.96
N GLY A 302 -11.68 -10.17 -43.83
CA GLY A 302 -11.24 -10.60 -42.49
C GLY A 302 -12.27 -10.19 -41.44
N HIS A 303 -11.93 -10.49 -40.18
CA HIS A 303 -12.73 -10.12 -39.03
C HIS A 303 -11.82 -9.66 -37.91
N PHE A 304 -12.29 -8.74 -37.07
CA PHE A 304 -11.66 -8.39 -35.82
C PHE A 304 -12.73 -8.00 -34.79
N THR A 305 -12.39 -8.06 -33.54
CA THR A 305 -13.30 -7.79 -32.42
C THR A 305 -12.92 -6.51 -31.72
N ILE A 306 -13.90 -5.68 -31.39
CA ILE A 306 -13.71 -4.51 -30.52
C ILE A 306 -14.45 -4.71 -29.19
N PHE A 307 -14.01 -3.99 -28.18
CA PHE A 307 -14.70 -3.91 -26.89
C PHE A 307 -15.18 -2.48 -26.64
N THR A 308 -16.43 -2.31 -26.23
CA THR A 308 -16.98 -1.02 -25.88
C THR A 308 -17.86 -1.07 -24.64
N THR A 309 -17.76 -0.07 -23.78
CA THR A 309 -18.70 0.15 -22.67
C THR A 309 -19.92 0.99 -23.12
N ARG A 310 -19.84 1.57 -24.31
CA ARG A 310 -20.85 2.42 -24.90
C ARG A 310 -21.48 1.77 -26.13
N ALA A 311 -22.11 0.61 -25.94
CA ALA A 311 -22.78 -0.14 -27.01
C ALA A 311 -23.96 0.61 -27.63
N ASP A 312 -24.50 1.64 -26.96
CA ASP A 312 -25.49 2.55 -27.47
C ASP A 312 -25.04 3.39 -28.68
N THR A 313 -23.72 3.52 -28.86
CA THR A 313 -23.14 4.43 -29.89
C THR A 313 -22.77 3.75 -31.20
N MET A 314 -23.17 2.52 -31.42
CA MET A 314 -22.84 1.73 -32.62
C MET A 314 -23.23 2.40 -33.96
N PHE A 315 -24.29 3.18 -33.98
CA PHE A 315 -24.75 3.87 -35.19
C PHE A 315 -23.98 5.15 -35.51
N GLY A 316 -23.13 5.63 -34.58
CA GLY A 316 -22.29 6.82 -34.73
C GLY A 316 -20.83 6.54 -34.98
N VAL A 317 -20.47 5.28 -35.21
CA VAL A 317 -19.09 4.89 -35.51
C VAL A 317 -18.71 5.41 -36.88
N SER A 318 -17.76 6.31 -36.96
CA SER A 318 -17.33 6.93 -38.22
C SER A 318 -15.96 6.50 -38.70
N PHE A 319 -15.18 5.90 -37.82
CA PHE A 319 -13.88 5.25 -38.11
C PHE A 319 -13.51 4.24 -37.03
N MET A 320 -12.54 3.40 -37.36
CA MET A 320 -11.94 2.45 -36.43
C MET A 320 -10.49 2.86 -36.17
N VAL A 321 -9.94 2.56 -35.00
CA VAL A 321 -8.57 2.85 -34.70
C VAL A 321 -7.87 1.63 -34.11
N LEU A 322 -6.71 1.30 -34.65
CA LEU A 322 -5.82 0.27 -34.14
C LEU A 322 -4.69 0.89 -33.32
N ALA A 323 -4.34 0.23 -32.24
CA ALA A 323 -3.09 0.54 -31.54
C ALA A 323 -1.89 0.25 -32.46
N PRO A 324 -0.85 1.07 -32.48
CA PRO A 324 0.31 0.86 -33.36
C PRO A 324 1.00 -0.49 -33.15
N GLU A 325 0.94 -1.02 -31.94
CA GLU A 325 1.55 -2.30 -31.52
C GLU A 325 0.63 -3.51 -31.79
N SER A 326 -0.61 -3.29 -32.22
CA SER A 326 -1.57 -4.35 -32.46
C SER A 326 -1.10 -5.31 -33.55
N GLU A 327 -1.29 -6.61 -33.31
CA GLU A 327 -1.03 -7.66 -34.32
C GLU A 327 -1.91 -7.52 -35.55
N LEU A 328 -3.02 -6.79 -35.46
CA LEU A 328 -3.91 -6.49 -36.58
C LEU A 328 -3.30 -5.49 -37.58
N VAL A 329 -2.33 -4.70 -37.17
CA VAL A 329 -1.74 -3.66 -38.06
C VAL A 329 -1.12 -4.26 -39.32
N PRO A 330 -0.27 -5.27 -39.30
CA PRO A 330 0.24 -5.89 -40.53
C PRO A 330 -0.85 -6.52 -41.37
N GLU A 331 -1.85 -7.12 -40.77
CA GLU A 331 -2.94 -7.79 -41.44
C GLU A 331 -3.89 -6.81 -42.15
N LEU A 332 -4.18 -5.66 -41.55
CA LEU A 332 -5.11 -4.66 -42.03
C LEU A 332 -4.45 -3.48 -42.76
N THR A 333 -3.17 -3.51 -42.97
CA THR A 333 -2.44 -2.51 -43.76
C THR A 333 -2.43 -2.92 -45.22
N SER A 334 -2.98 -2.09 -46.11
CA SER A 334 -2.95 -2.34 -47.55
C SER A 334 -1.53 -2.14 -48.09
N ALA A 335 -1.22 -2.80 -49.21
CA ALA A 335 0.08 -2.64 -49.88
C ALA A 335 0.35 -1.17 -50.27
N ALA A 336 -0.68 -0.43 -50.65
CA ALA A 336 -0.58 0.99 -51.04
C ALA A 336 -0.22 1.91 -49.84
N GLN A 337 -0.59 1.54 -48.63
CA GLN A 337 -0.37 2.33 -47.38
C GLN A 337 0.83 1.86 -46.56
N LYS A 338 1.43 0.75 -46.95
CA LYS A 338 2.50 0.12 -46.14
C LYS A 338 3.64 1.07 -45.81
N ALA A 339 4.10 1.86 -46.76
CA ALA A 339 5.22 2.78 -46.54
C ALA A 339 4.89 3.86 -45.49
N GLU A 340 3.71 4.49 -45.60
CA GLU A 340 3.26 5.51 -44.63
C GLU A 340 3.02 4.93 -43.26
N VAL A 341 2.45 3.71 -43.17
CA VAL A 341 2.22 3.01 -41.93
C VAL A 341 3.57 2.67 -41.24
N ASP A 342 4.55 2.14 -41.99
CA ASP A 342 5.86 1.81 -41.46
C ASP A 342 6.58 3.05 -40.90
N GLU A 343 6.49 4.19 -41.60
CA GLU A 343 7.05 5.47 -41.13
C GLU A 343 6.37 5.93 -39.83
N TYR A 344 5.06 5.82 -39.74
CA TYR A 344 4.32 6.17 -38.53
C TYR A 344 4.66 5.26 -37.34
N LEU A 345 4.81 3.94 -37.57
CA LEU A 345 5.20 2.99 -36.52
C LEU A 345 6.60 3.30 -35.97
N GLU A 346 7.57 3.69 -36.82
CA GLU A 346 8.90 4.12 -36.37
C GLU A 346 8.85 5.41 -35.53
N TYR A 347 7.95 6.33 -35.86
CA TYR A 347 7.69 7.51 -35.03
C TYR A 347 7.18 7.13 -33.65
N VAL A 348 6.17 6.24 -33.56
CA VAL A 348 5.56 5.84 -32.28
C VAL A 348 6.49 5.05 -31.37
N LYS A 349 7.37 4.20 -31.93
CA LYS A 349 8.37 3.44 -31.17
C LYS A 349 9.26 4.31 -30.27
N LYS A 350 9.44 5.57 -30.61
CA LYS A 350 10.27 6.53 -29.87
C LYS A 350 9.51 7.21 -28.74
N ARG A 351 8.22 6.95 -28.58
CA ARG A 351 7.34 7.59 -27.60
C ARG A 351 6.98 6.63 -26.49
N THR A 352 7.10 7.11 -25.25
CA THR A 352 6.67 6.35 -24.06
C THR A 352 5.14 6.33 -23.94
N GLU A 353 4.60 5.33 -23.27
CA GLU A 353 3.15 5.24 -22.98
C GLU A 353 2.66 6.48 -22.22
N LEU A 354 3.47 7.00 -21.27
CA LEU A 354 3.14 8.22 -20.54
C LEU A 354 3.04 9.45 -21.44
N GLU A 355 3.97 9.63 -22.37
CA GLU A 355 3.92 10.72 -23.37
C GLU A 355 2.69 10.59 -24.26
N ARG A 356 2.37 9.38 -24.71
CA ARG A 356 1.19 9.09 -25.53
C ARG A 356 -0.13 9.41 -24.78
N MET A 357 -0.18 9.18 -23.47
CA MET A 357 -1.37 9.49 -22.66
C MET A 357 -1.49 10.96 -22.29
N SER A 358 -0.39 11.67 -22.11
CA SER A 358 -0.37 13.05 -21.62
C SER A 358 -0.36 14.10 -22.74
N ASP A 359 0.19 13.76 -23.90
CA ASP A 359 0.29 14.67 -25.03
C ASP A 359 -1.06 14.80 -25.75
N ARG A 360 -1.49 16.03 -25.99
CA ARG A 360 -2.73 16.35 -26.74
C ARG A 360 -2.51 16.43 -28.25
N LYS A 361 -1.32 16.16 -28.72
CA LYS A 361 -1.01 16.16 -30.16
C LYS A 361 -1.73 15.02 -30.87
N VAL A 362 -2.50 15.35 -31.90
CA VAL A 362 -3.21 14.36 -32.71
C VAL A 362 -2.30 13.88 -33.82
N THR A 363 -2.06 12.56 -33.87
CA THR A 363 -1.29 11.90 -34.93
C THR A 363 -1.98 10.60 -35.33
N GLY A 364 -1.80 10.18 -36.55
CA GLY A 364 -2.33 8.91 -37.04
C GLY A 364 -2.06 8.72 -38.52
N VAL A 365 -2.30 7.52 -39.01
CA VAL A 365 -2.16 7.13 -40.39
C VAL A 365 -3.32 6.23 -40.84
N PHE A 366 -3.81 6.41 -42.02
CA PHE A 366 -4.81 5.52 -42.61
C PHE A 366 -4.18 4.19 -43.02
N SER A 367 -4.84 3.08 -42.62
CA SER A 367 -4.31 1.74 -42.90
C SER A 367 -4.54 1.27 -44.33
N GLY A 368 -5.45 1.90 -45.06
CA GLY A 368 -5.90 1.46 -46.38
C GLY A 368 -7.05 0.45 -46.36
N SER A 369 -7.44 -0.03 -45.21
CA SER A 369 -8.53 -0.99 -45.02
C SER A 369 -9.78 -0.33 -44.46
N TYR A 370 -10.90 -1.02 -44.61
CA TYR A 370 -12.21 -0.62 -44.10
C TYR A 370 -12.81 -1.71 -43.23
N ALA A 371 -13.53 -1.28 -42.19
CA ALA A 371 -14.42 -2.16 -41.43
C ALA A 371 -15.84 -1.97 -41.94
N ILE A 372 -16.68 -2.97 -41.75
CA ILE A 372 -18.09 -2.92 -42.08
C ILE A 372 -18.87 -2.89 -40.77
N ASN A 373 -19.65 -1.81 -40.58
CA ASN A 373 -20.49 -1.69 -39.38
C ASN A 373 -21.57 -2.76 -39.44
N PRO A 374 -21.64 -3.69 -38.45
CA PRO A 374 -22.57 -4.80 -38.46
C PRO A 374 -24.06 -4.35 -38.36
N PHE A 375 -24.31 -3.13 -37.87
CA PHE A 375 -25.69 -2.59 -37.76
C PHE A 375 -26.17 -1.89 -39.01
N THR A 376 -25.29 -1.23 -39.74
CA THR A 376 -25.68 -0.39 -40.91
C THR A 376 -25.19 -0.94 -42.26
N GLY A 377 -24.17 -1.82 -42.23
CA GLY A 377 -23.51 -2.31 -43.45
C GLY A 377 -22.61 -1.27 -44.12
N GLU A 378 -22.42 -0.09 -43.52
CA GLU A 378 -21.57 0.96 -44.07
C GLU A 378 -20.08 0.63 -43.89
N ARG A 379 -19.25 1.03 -44.86
CA ARG A 379 -17.80 0.94 -44.78
C ARG A 379 -17.25 2.10 -43.97
N ILE A 380 -16.40 1.79 -43.01
CA ILE A 380 -15.74 2.73 -42.10
C ILE A 380 -14.23 2.57 -42.24
N PRO A 381 -13.44 3.68 -42.41
CA PRO A 381 -11.98 3.58 -42.57
C PRO A 381 -11.34 3.13 -41.27
N ILE A 382 -10.28 2.33 -41.41
CA ILE A 382 -9.47 1.83 -40.29
C ILE A 382 -8.18 2.65 -40.22
N TRP A 383 -8.00 3.37 -39.13
CA TRP A 383 -6.86 4.20 -38.85
C TRP A 383 -5.93 3.53 -37.82
N ILE A 384 -4.70 3.99 -37.75
CA ILE A 384 -3.68 3.59 -36.74
C ILE A 384 -3.28 4.86 -36.03
N SER A 385 -3.37 4.87 -34.69
CA SER A 385 -3.01 6.04 -33.90
C SER A 385 -2.50 5.68 -32.52
N GLU A 386 -1.53 6.45 -32.08
CA GLU A 386 -0.87 6.30 -30.77
C GLU A 386 -1.77 6.55 -29.56
N TYR A 387 -2.93 7.20 -29.72
CA TYR A 387 -3.82 7.41 -28.58
C TYR A 387 -4.57 6.14 -28.15
N VAL A 388 -4.48 5.07 -28.91
CA VAL A 388 -4.99 3.74 -28.57
C VAL A 388 -3.83 2.87 -28.12
N LEU A 389 -4.02 2.20 -26.97
CA LEU A 389 -3.02 1.33 -26.37
C LEU A 389 -3.40 -0.15 -26.59
N ALA A 390 -2.44 -0.97 -26.99
CA ALA A 390 -2.68 -2.40 -27.24
C ALA A 390 -3.06 -3.19 -25.98
N GLY A 391 -2.61 -2.74 -24.83
CA GLY A 391 -2.92 -3.39 -23.54
C GLY A 391 -4.34 -3.13 -23.02
N TYR A 392 -5.15 -2.38 -23.76
CA TYR A 392 -6.52 -2.06 -23.39
C TYR A 392 -7.51 -2.71 -24.37
N GLY A 393 -8.29 -3.66 -23.89
CA GLY A 393 -9.25 -4.39 -24.69
C GLY A 393 -8.58 -5.29 -25.75
N THR A 394 -9.01 -5.16 -26.99
CA THR A 394 -8.54 -5.96 -28.14
C THR A 394 -7.42 -5.29 -28.95
N GLY A 395 -6.97 -4.11 -28.53
CA GLY A 395 -6.06 -3.29 -29.34
C GLY A 395 -6.71 -2.59 -30.54
N ALA A 396 -8.01 -2.69 -30.68
CA ALA A 396 -8.83 -2.03 -31.69
C ALA A 396 -10.02 -1.37 -31.03
N ILE A 397 -10.34 -0.13 -31.42
CA ILE A 397 -11.49 0.59 -30.91
C ILE A 397 -12.40 1.04 -32.08
N MET A 398 -13.68 1.11 -31.81
CA MET A 398 -14.61 1.89 -32.65
C MET A 398 -14.58 3.33 -32.17
N ALA A 399 -14.49 4.29 -33.08
CA ALA A 399 -14.46 5.70 -32.77
C ALA A 399 -15.82 6.35 -32.98
N VAL A 400 -16.28 7.07 -31.95
CA VAL A 400 -17.55 7.81 -31.96
C VAL A 400 -17.25 9.26 -31.59
N PRO A 401 -16.85 10.08 -32.57
CA PRO A 401 -16.35 11.43 -32.30
C PRO A 401 -17.38 12.38 -31.70
N ALA A 402 -18.65 12.14 -31.90
CA ALA A 402 -19.70 12.97 -31.29
C ALA A 402 -19.74 12.85 -29.75
N HIS A 403 -19.27 11.74 -29.16
CA HIS A 403 -19.45 11.42 -27.76
C HIS A 403 -18.19 10.96 -27.06
N ASP A 404 -17.03 11.18 -27.65
CA ASP A 404 -15.70 11.00 -27.03
C ASP A 404 -14.76 12.12 -27.51
N SER A 405 -14.15 12.81 -26.53
CA SER A 405 -13.31 13.99 -26.83
C SER A 405 -12.03 13.67 -27.60
N ARG A 406 -11.47 12.50 -27.42
CA ARG A 406 -10.25 12.08 -28.14
C ARG A 406 -10.58 11.72 -29.57
N ASP A 407 -11.67 10.99 -29.79
CA ASP A 407 -12.19 10.67 -31.11
C ASP A 407 -12.62 11.93 -31.86
N TYR A 408 -13.20 12.89 -31.14
CA TYR A 408 -13.59 14.18 -31.68
C TYR A 408 -12.37 14.97 -32.22
N ALA A 409 -11.32 15.08 -31.42
CA ALA A 409 -10.10 15.77 -31.84
C ALA A 409 -9.46 15.10 -33.06
N PHE A 410 -9.45 13.77 -33.09
CA PHE A 410 -8.97 13.00 -34.24
C PHE A 410 -9.81 13.22 -35.51
N ALA A 411 -11.12 13.17 -35.38
CA ALA A 411 -12.04 13.39 -36.48
C ALA A 411 -11.95 14.81 -37.05
N LYS A 412 -11.81 15.81 -36.19
CA LYS A 412 -11.59 17.21 -36.65
C LYS A 412 -10.27 17.37 -37.39
N HIS A 413 -9.20 16.77 -36.87
CA HIS A 413 -7.86 16.86 -37.48
C HIS A 413 -7.80 16.21 -38.88
N PHE A 414 -8.42 15.03 -39.00
CA PHE A 414 -8.43 14.27 -40.28
C PHE A 414 -9.70 14.43 -41.10
N ASN A 415 -10.57 15.37 -40.74
CA ASN A 415 -11.81 15.68 -41.42
C ASN A 415 -12.72 14.47 -41.64
N LEU A 416 -12.94 13.72 -40.57
CA LEU A 416 -13.81 12.55 -40.52
C LEU A 416 -15.23 12.91 -40.03
N PRO A 417 -16.28 12.16 -40.43
CA PRO A 417 -17.64 12.45 -40.01
C PRO A 417 -17.87 12.42 -38.51
N ILE A 418 -18.68 13.32 -38.00
CA ILE A 418 -19.11 13.40 -36.60
C ILE A 418 -20.61 13.31 -36.55
N ILE A 419 -21.16 12.22 -36.04
CA ILE A 419 -22.58 11.89 -36.04
C ILE A 419 -23.15 11.98 -34.62
N PRO A 420 -23.95 13.01 -34.27
CA PRO A 420 -24.53 13.10 -32.93
C PRO A 420 -25.62 12.03 -32.72
N LEU A 421 -25.61 11.38 -31.59
CA LEU A 421 -26.50 10.27 -31.23
C LEU A 421 -27.40 10.56 -30.02
N ILE A 422 -27.31 11.73 -29.43
CA ILE A 422 -28.07 12.14 -28.25
C ILE A 422 -28.89 13.38 -28.66
N GLU A 423 -30.16 13.39 -28.31
CA GLU A 423 -31.04 14.52 -28.59
C GLU A 423 -30.51 15.81 -27.96
N GLY A 424 -30.49 16.87 -28.75
CA GLY A 424 -30.02 18.20 -28.30
C GLY A 424 -28.51 18.35 -28.18
N ALA A 425 -27.73 17.35 -28.58
CA ALA A 425 -26.28 17.43 -28.56
C ALA A 425 -25.76 18.40 -29.64
N ASP A 426 -25.02 19.43 -29.24
CA ASP A 426 -24.30 20.33 -30.16
C ASP A 426 -22.83 19.88 -30.19
N VAL A 427 -22.43 19.36 -31.35
CA VAL A 427 -21.06 18.83 -31.58
C VAL A 427 -20.26 19.71 -32.54
N SER A 428 -20.69 20.97 -32.75
CA SER A 428 -20.01 21.90 -33.65
C SER A 428 -18.62 22.31 -33.20
N GLU A 429 -18.42 22.51 -31.90
CA GLU A 429 -17.16 22.97 -31.30
C GLU A 429 -16.46 21.92 -30.43
N GLU A 430 -17.24 21.04 -29.79
CA GLU A 430 -16.71 20.00 -28.91
C GLU A 430 -17.59 18.75 -28.93
N SER A 431 -17.08 17.64 -28.41
CA SER A 431 -17.86 16.41 -28.21
C SER A 431 -18.87 16.59 -27.08
N PHE A 432 -19.96 15.81 -27.15
CA PHE A 432 -20.99 15.75 -26.12
C PHE A 432 -20.84 14.44 -25.34
N ASP A 433 -20.02 14.44 -24.30
CA ASP A 433 -19.60 13.24 -23.55
C ASP A 433 -20.58 12.83 -22.42
N ALA A 434 -21.81 13.33 -22.42
CA ALA A 434 -22.81 13.02 -21.41
C ALA A 434 -23.14 11.52 -21.34
N LYS A 435 -23.32 11.03 -20.13
CA LYS A 435 -23.69 9.64 -19.84
C LYS A 435 -25.20 9.42 -19.72
N GLU A 436 -25.95 10.48 -19.80
CA GLU A 436 -27.41 10.49 -19.74
C GLU A 436 -27.98 11.24 -20.92
N GLY A 437 -29.16 10.85 -21.35
CA GLY A 437 -29.85 11.45 -22.49
C GLY A 437 -30.68 10.45 -23.25
N ILE A 438 -31.40 10.95 -24.29
CA ILE A 438 -32.23 10.15 -25.17
C ILE A 438 -31.49 9.93 -26.49
N VAL A 439 -31.45 8.70 -26.94
CA VAL A 439 -30.75 8.30 -28.16
C VAL A 439 -31.53 8.71 -29.38
N THR A 440 -30.84 9.25 -30.38
CA THR A 440 -31.36 9.62 -31.71
C THR A 440 -30.38 9.16 -32.78
N ASN A 441 -30.80 9.26 -34.07
CA ASN A 441 -29.95 8.85 -35.21
C ASN A 441 -29.41 7.42 -35.17
N SER A 442 -30.13 6.54 -34.50
CA SER A 442 -29.72 5.16 -34.30
C SER A 442 -30.81 4.15 -34.74
N PRO A 443 -31.11 4.01 -36.08
CA PRO A 443 -30.45 4.65 -37.22
C PRO A 443 -30.93 6.08 -37.48
N ALA A 444 -30.21 6.80 -38.33
CA ALA A 444 -30.62 8.11 -38.85
C ALA A 444 -31.85 7.99 -39.71
N ALA A 445 -32.64 9.09 -39.84
CA ALA A 445 -33.87 9.13 -40.62
C ALA A 445 -33.62 8.71 -42.06
N GLY A 446 -34.44 7.75 -42.55
CA GLY A 446 -34.35 7.20 -43.89
C GLY A 446 -33.23 6.19 -44.15
N LYS A 447 -32.48 5.79 -43.09
CA LYS A 447 -31.48 4.73 -43.19
C LYS A 447 -32.00 3.41 -42.61
N GLU A 448 -31.60 2.33 -43.24
CA GLU A 448 -31.90 0.97 -42.79
C GLU A 448 -30.87 0.47 -41.77
N SER A 449 -31.30 -0.50 -40.97
CA SER A 449 -30.43 -1.20 -40.01
C SER A 449 -30.65 -2.71 -40.09
N LEU A 450 -29.72 -3.48 -39.57
CA LEU A 450 -29.83 -4.93 -39.51
C LEU A 450 -31.14 -5.33 -38.78
N ASP A 451 -31.99 -6.10 -39.50
CA ASP A 451 -33.30 -6.54 -38.99
C ASP A 451 -34.21 -5.43 -38.42
N GLY A 452 -34.05 -4.20 -38.89
CA GLY A 452 -34.81 -3.05 -38.43
C GLY A 452 -34.49 -2.62 -36.97
N PHE A 453 -33.35 -3.05 -36.41
CA PHE A 453 -32.94 -2.69 -35.04
C PHE A 453 -32.80 -1.18 -34.87
N SER A 454 -33.39 -0.63 -33.83
CA SER A 454 -33.39 0.79 -33.54
C SER A 454 -33.21 1.06 -32.04
N LEU A 455 -32.43 2.07 -31.75
CA LEU A 455 -32.23 2.59 -30.39
C LEU A 455 -32.91 3.95 -30.18
N ASN A 456 -33.53 4.51 -31.23
CA ASN A 456 -34.15 5.82 -31.16
C ASN A 456 -35.23 5.90 -30.08
N GLY A 457 -35.20 6.95 -29.27
CA GLY A 457 -36.15 7.19 -28.20
C GLY A 457 -35.83 6.49 -26.86
N LEU A 458 -34.80 5.64 -26.80
CA LEU A 458 -34.36 4.99 -25.57
C LEU A 458 -33.42 5.91 -24.81
N THR A 459 -33.39 5.74 -23.49
CA THR A 459 -32.29 6.31 -22.67
C THR A 459 -30.98 5.60 -22.99
N ILE A 460 -29.86 6.22 -22.71
CA ILE A 460 -28.53 5.61 -22.95
C ILE A 460 -28.45 4.23 -22.26
N LYS A 461 -28.92 4.13 -21.01
CA LYS A 461 -28.93 2.87 -20.24
C LYS A 461 -29.77 1.78 -20.91
N GLU A 462 -30.96 2.14 -21.36
CA GLU A 462 -31.86 1.23 -22.09
C GLU A 462 -31.27 0.81 -23.43
N ALA A 463 -30.62 1.74 -24.15
CA ALA A 463 -29.95 1.49 -25.42
C ALA A 463 -28.75 0.53 -25.27
N ILE A 464 -27.94 0.69 -24.21
CA ILE A 464 -26.84 -0.24 -23.91
C ILE A 464 -27.40 -1.66 -23.68
N ALA A 465 -28.44 -1.78 -22.87
CA ALA A 465 -29.06 -3.08 -22.56
C ALA A 465 -29.68 -3.72 -23.84
N ALA A 466 -30.35 -2.93 -24.68
CA ALA A 466 -30.92 -3.39 -25.93
C ALA A 466 -29.87 -3.88 -26.92
N THR A 467 -28.76 -3.15 -27.03
CA THR A 467 -27.63 -3.53 -27.92
C THR A 467 -26.95 -4.81 -27.46
N LYS A 468 -26.70 -4.95 -26.14
CA LYS A 468 -26.13 -6.17 -25.54
C LYS A 468 -26.97 -7.40 -25.89
N LYS A 469 -28.28 -7.29 -25.72
CA LYS A 469 -29.23 -8.35 -26.06
C LYS A 469 -29.17 -8.68 -27.55
N PHE A 470 -29.26 -7.67 -28.43
CA PHE A 470 -29.28 -7.83 -29.86
C PHE A 470 -28.01 -8.49 -30.42
N VAL A 471 -26.80 -8.03 -29.98
CA VAL A 471 -25.54 -8.63 -30.47
C VAL A 471 -25.38 -10.07 -30.05
N THR A 472 -25.87 -10.42 -28.86
CA THR A 472 -25.83 -11.81 -28.34
C THR A 472 -26.79 -12.70 -29.13
N GLU A 473 -28.04 -12.26 -29.37
CA GLU A 473 -29.06 -12.99 -30.11
C GLU A 473 -28.65 -13.21 -31.57
N LYS A 474 -27.98 -12.23 -32.18
CA LYS A 474 -27.52 -12.30 -33.56
C LYS A 474 -26.16 -13.01 -33.73
N GLY A 475 -25.47 -13.33 -32.65
CA GLY A 475 -24.17 -13.98 -32.71
C GLY A 475 -23.06 -13.08 -33.29
N ILE A 476 -23.23 -11.76 -33.27
CA ILE A 476 -22.26 -10.78 -33.76
C ILE A 476 -21.41 -10.18 -32.63
N GLY A 477 -21.62 -10.64 -31.40
CA GLY A 477 -20.87 -10.19 -30.25
C GLY A 477 -21.34 -10.87 -28.98
N ARG A 478 -20.72 -10.48 -27.87
CA ARG A 478 -21.04 -11.01 -26.54
C ARG A 478 -20.83 -9.93 -25.46
N VAL A 479 -21.53 -10.11 -24.34
CA VAL A 479 -21.26 -9.30 -23.15
C VAL A 479 -20.00 -9.85 -22.50
N LYS A 480 -19.09 -8.97 -22.12
CA LYS A 480 -17.84 -9.33 -21.48
C LYS A 480 -17.51 -8.40 -20.30
N VAL A 481 -17.00 -8.99 -19.25
CA VAL A 481 -16.41 -8.26 -18.14
C VAL A 481 -14.90 -8.24 -18.34
N ASN A 482 -14.33 -7.04 -18.37
CA ASN A 482 -12.89 -6.83 -18.44
C ASN A 482 -12.38 -6.22 -17.14
N TYR A 483 -11.14 -6.48 -16.85
CA TYR A 483 -10.42 -5.93 -15.70
C TYR A 483 -9.18 -5.21 -16.20
N ARG A 484 -8.87 -4.06 -15.58
CA ARG A 484 -7.64 -3.33 -15.87
C ARG A 484 -6.43 -3.98 -15.22
N LEU A 485 -6.65 -4.74 -14.14
CA LEU A 485 -5.62 -5.47 -13.43
C LEU A 485 -4.87 -6.41 -14.37
N ARG A 486 -3.55 -6.26 -14.41
CA ARG A 486 -2.65 -7.07 -15.24
C ARG A 486 -1.98 -8.14 -14.37
N ASP A 487 -1.52 -9.20 -15.02
CA ASP A 487 -0.71 -10.22 -14.38
C ASP A 487 0.60 -9.63 -13.83
N ALA A 488 1.04 -10.15 -12.70
CA ALA A 488 2.26 -9.66 -12.06
C ALA A 488 3.50 -10.19 -12.79
N ILE A 489 4.41 -9.30 -13.14
CA ILE A 489 5.74 -9.66 -13.63
C ILE A 489 6.55 -10.17 -12.46
N PHE A 490 6.99 -11.40 -12.53
CA PHE A 490 7.55 -12.14 -11.40
C PHE A 490 9.03 -12.50 -11.54
N SER A 491 9.70 -12.08 -12.59
CA SER A 491 11.13 -12.28 -12.79
C SER A 491 11.93 -11.01 -12.53
N ARG A 492 13.09 -11.16 -11.88
CA ARG A 492 14.08 -10.08 -11.70
C ARG A 492 15.46 -10.56 -12.12
N GLN A 493 16.18 -9.72 -12.83
CA GLN A 493 17.53 -9.97 -13.31
C GLN A 493 18.55 -9.54 -12.26
N ARG A 494 18.46 -10.15 -11.08
CA ARG A 494 19.33 -9.84 -9.93
C ARG A 494 19.73 -11.11 -9.19
N TYR A 495 20.78 -10.99 -8.38
CA TYR A 495 21.26 -12.09 -7.52
C TYR A 495 20.50 -12.17 -6.21
N TRP A 496 20.34 -11.03 -5.50
CA TRP A 496 19.78 -11.02 -4.15
C TRP A 496 18.24 -11.04 -4.18
N GLY A 497 17.73 -12.23 -4.30
CA GLY A 497 16.30 -12.55 -4.35
C GLY A 497 16.09 -14.05 -4.25
N GLU A 498 14.86 -14.48 -4.02
CA GLU A 498 14.53 -15.91 -3.96
C GLU A 498 14.80 -16.56 -5.31
N PRO A 499 15.61 -17.64 -5.38
CA PRO A 499 15.81 -18.36 -6.62
C PRO A 499 14.55 -19.13 -7.04
N PHE A 500 14.29 -19.19 -8.34
CA PHE A 500 13.23 -20.04 -8.89
C PHE A 500 13.62 -21.51 -8.83
N PRO A 501 12.75 -22.41 -8.37
CA PRO A 501 13.03 -23.84 -8.35
C PRO A 501 12.75 -24.47 -9.74
N VAL A 502 13.40 -23.96 -10.77
CA VAL A 502 13.11 -24.25 -12.18
C VAL A 502 14.37 -24.65 -12.94
N TYR A 503 14.28 -25.73 -13.68
CA TYR A 503 15.28 -26.11 -14.69
C TYR A 503 14.62 -26.26 -16.06
N TYR A 504 15.40 -26.20 -17.12
CA TYR A 504 14.91 -26.18 -18.49
C TYR A 504 15.35 -27.40 -19.31
N LYS A 505 14.35 -28.05 -19.91
CA LYS A 505 14.56 -29.10 -20.94
C LYS A 505 14.07 -28.58 -22.29
N ASN A 506 14.95 -28.45 -23.26
CA ASN A 506 14.59 -27.91 -24.59
C ASN A 506 13.89 -26.54 -24.52
N GLY A 507 14.32 -25.69 -23.60
CA GLY A 507 13.72 -24.38 -23.37
C GLY A 507 12.38 -24.38 -22.60
N MET A 508 11.87 -25.56 -22.25
CA MET A 508 10.63 -25.70 -21.47
C MET A 508 10.93 -25.83 -19.96
N PRO A 509 10.25 -25.05 -19.09
CA PRO A 509 10.50 -25.10 -17.66
C PRO A 509 9.89 -26.36 -17.00
N TYR A 510 10.65 -26.91 -16.07
CA TYR A 510 10.24 -27.99 -15.18
C TYR A 510 10.56 -27.61 -13.73
N MET A 511 9.73 -28.05 -12.79
CA MET A 511 9.92 -27.74 -11.37
C MET A 511 10.88 -28.73 -10.72
N VAL A 512 11.77 -28.23 -9.89
CA VAL A 512 12.57 -29.03 -8.96
C VAL A 512 11.61 -29.77 -8.01
N PRO A 513 11.82 -31.07 -7.74
CA PRO A 513 10.94 -31.80 -6.82
C PRO A 513 10.80 -31.11 -5.45
N GLU A 514 9.59 -31.09 -4.89
CA GLU A 514 9.32 -30.44 -3.59
C GLU A 514 10.23 -30.93 -2.47
N GLU A 515 10.59 -32.21 -2.48
CA GLU A 515 11.47 -32.84 -1.48
C GLU A 515 12.90 -32.28 -1.52
N CYS A 516 13.27 -31.65 -2.63
CA CYS A 516 14.59 -31.07 -2.81
C CYS A 516 14.65 -29.57 -2.45
N LEU A 517 13.53 -28.97 -2.09
CA LEU A 517 13.48 -27.59 -1.64
C LEU A 517 14.04 -27.44 -0.21
N PRO A 518 14.67 -26.33 0.14
CA PRO A 518 14.88 -25.15 -0.71
C PRO A 518 16.04 -25.30 -1.68
N LEU A 519 15.88 -24.73 -2.88
CA LEU A 519 16.98 -24.50 -3.80
C LEU A 519 17.69 -23.22 -3.37
N GLU A 520 18.91 -23.32 -2.85
CA GLU A 520 19.62 -22.19 -2.27
C GLU A 520 20.38 -21.40 -3.32
N LEU A 521 20.55 -20.07 -3.08
CA LEU A 521 21.39 -19.21 -3.91
C LEU A 521 22.84 -19.72 -3.96
N PRO A 522 23.44 -19.82 -5.14
CA PRO A 522 24.84 -20.20 -5.28
C PRO A 522 25.77 -19.02 -4.95
N GLU A 523 27.03 -19.31 -4.72
CA GLU A 523 28.06 -18.28 -4.65
C GLU A 523 28.45 -17.81 -6.06
N ILE A 524 28.67 -16.51 -6.19
CA ILE A 524 29.15 -15.88 -7.43
C ILE A 524 30.30 -14.91 -7.11
N ASP A 525 31.13 -14.61 -8.13
CA ASP A 525 32.29 -13.74 -8.00
C ASP A 525 31.94 -12.24 -8.05
N LYS A 526 30.92 -11.89 -8.81
CA LYS A 526 30.41 -10.52 -8.96
C LYS A 526 28.90 -10.49 -9.02
N TYR A 527 28.30 -9.40 -8.57
CA TYR A 527 26.84 -9.22 -8.51
C TYR A 527 26.28 -8.43 -9.71
N GLU A 528 27.07 -8.33 -10.77
CA GLU A 528 26.74 -7.67 -12.03
C GLU A 528 26.29 -8.69 -13.08
N PRO A 529 25.53 -8.30 -14.13
CA PRO A 529 25.26 -9.14 -15.27
C PRO A 529 26.55 -9.69 -15.90
N THR A 530 26.41 -10.82 -16.60
CA THR A 530 27.56 -11.40 -17.35
C THR A 530 27.93 -10.52 -18.54
N GLU A 531 29.08 -10.75 -19.09
CA GLU A 531 29.58 -10.04 -20.30
C GLU A 531 28.67 -10.27 -21.53
N THR A 532 27.89 -11.35 -21.53
CA THR A 532 26.92 -11.69 -22.58
C THR A 532 25.50 -11.17 -22.27
N GLY A 533 25.32 -10.45 -21.18
CA GLY A 533 24.04 -9.84 -20.78
C GLY A 533 23.08 -10.73 -20.02
N GLU A 534 23.54 -11.91 -19.57
CA GLU A 534 22.76 -12.76 -18.67
C GLU A 534 22.65 -12.15 -17.26
N PRO A 535 21.60 -12.49 -16.51
CA PRO A 535 21.51 -12.08 -15.10
C PRO A 535 22.72 -12.52 -14.27
N PRO A 536 22.98 -11.92 -13.10
CA PRO A 536 24.14 -12.26 -12.25
C PRO A 536 24.28 -13.75 -11.92
N LEU A 537 23.18 -14.49 -11.79
CA LEU A 537 23.24 -15.95 -11.58
C LEU A 537 23.92 -16.72 -12.73
N GLY A 538 24.01 -16.14 -13.91
CA GLY A 538 24.78 -16.71 -15.03
C GLY A 538 26.28 -16.79 -14.72
N ARG A 539 26.79 -16.08 -13.72
CA ARG A 539 28.18 -16.17 -13.24
C ARG A 539 28.41 -17.36 -12.31
N ALA A 540 27.34 -17.99 -11.83
CA ALA A 540 27.45 -19.11 -10.90
C ALA A 540 28.09 -20.33 -11.58
N LYS A 541 29.04 -20.90 -10.91
CA LYS A 541 29.75 -22.08 -11.40
C LYS A 541 28.96 -23.37 -11.15
N ILE A 542 28.36 -23.49 -9.98
CA ILE A 542 27.55 -24.64 -9.54
C ILE A 542 26.08 -24.23 -9.61
N TRP A 543 25.54 -24.28 -10.82
CA TRP A 543 24.16 -23.88 -11.07
C TRP A 543 23.53 -24.63 -12.24
N ALA A 544 23.46 -25.95 -12.10
CA ALA A 544 22.76 -26.86 -13.00
C ALA A 544 22.07 -27.95 -12.19
N TRP A 545 21.00 -28.53 -12.71
CA TRP A 545 20.21 -29.55 -12.04
C TRP A 545 20.49 -30.93 -12.62
N ASN A 546 20.98 -31.84 -11.80
CA ASN A 546 21.07 -33.26 -12.13
C ASN A 546 19.77 -33.95 -11.73
N GLU A 547 18.98 -34.34 -12.74
CA GLU A 547 17.63 -34.88 -12.51
C GLU A 547 17.66 -36.25 -11.84
N ALA A 548 18.63 -37.09 -12.20
CA ALA A 548 18.77 -38.44 -11.65
C ALA A 548 19.26 -38.43 -10.18
N GLU A 549 20.26 -37.59 -9.91
CA GLU A 549 20.85 -37.47 -8.56
C GLU A 549 20.08 -36.50 -7.64
N ARG A 550 19.14 -35.75 -8.19
CA ARG A 550 18.32 -34.74 -7.49
C ARG A 550 19.15 -33.74 -6.71
N LYS A 551 20.14 -33.16 -7.36
CA LYS A 551 21.02 -32.15 -6.74
C LYS A 551 21.52 -31.14 -7.74
N VAL A 552 21.97 -29.98 -7.21
CA VAL A 552 22.66 -28.94 -7.95
C VAL A 552 24.10 -29.37 -8.21
N VAL A 553 24.55 -29.25 -9.46
CA VAL A 553 25.88 -29.67 -9.92
C VAL A 553 26.53 -28.53 -10.71
N ASP A 554 27.80 -28.73 -11.10
CA ASP A 554 28.55 -27.77 -11.92
C ASP A 554 27.86 -27.59 -13.29
N LYS A 555 27.73 -26.37 -13.74
CA LYS A 555 27.07 -26.03 -15.01
C LYS A 555 27.81 -26.58 -16.24
N SER A 556 29.12 -26.90 -16.11
CA SER A 556 29.90 -27.55 -17.18
C SER A 556 29.41 -28.95 -17.50
N LEU A 557 28.62 -29.56 -16.59
CA LEU A 557 28.06 -30.90 -16.76
C LEU A 557 26.74 -30.91 -17.54
N VAL A 558 26.20 -29.78 -17.93
CA VAL A 558 24.97 -29.67 -18.72
C VAL A 558 25.11 -30.41 -20.03
N ASP A 559 24.28 -31.40 -20.22
CA ASP A 559 24.25 -32.26 -21.41
C ASP A 559 22.85 -32.32 -22.08
N ASP A 560 21.89 -31.63 -21.52
CA ASP A 560 20.48 -31.59 -21.94
C ASP A 560 19.80 -32.98 -22.02
N LYS A 561 20.37 -33.97 -21.29
CA LYS A 561 19.84 -35.35 -21.16
C LYS A 561 19.60 -35.72 -19.71
N ASN A 562 20.57 -35.48 -18.83
CA ASN A 562 20.53 -35.80 -17.40
C ASN A 562 20.79 -34.59 -16.53
N VAL A 563 21.51 -33.59 -17.03
CA VAL A 563 21.87 -32.37 -16.37
C VAL A 563 21.36 -31.19 -17.20
N PHE A 564 20.59 -30.32 -16.56
CA PHE A 564 19.85 -29.24 -17.20
C PHE A 564 20.18 -27.88 -16.56
N PRO A 565 20.13 -26.79 -17.34
CA PRO A 565 20.36 -25.45 -16.80
C PRO A 565 19.24 -25.04 -15.85
N LEU A 566 19.62 -24.36 -14.75
CA LEU A 566 18.70 -23.75 -13.81
C LEU A 566 18.34 -22.33 -14.26
N GLU A 567 17.18 -21.83 -13.81
CA GLU A 567 16.73 -20.46 -14.04
C GLU A 567 17.73 -19.43 -13.50
N LEU A 568 18.04 -18.42 -14.30
CA LEU A 568 18.98 -17.37 -13.95
C LEU A 568 18.34 -16.14 -13.31
N ASN A 569 17.02 -15.95 -13.45
CA ASN A 569 16.28 -14.89 -12.78
C ASN A 569 16.00 -15.25 -11.32
N THR A 570 15.73 -14.26 -10.51
CA THR A 570 15.19 -14.42 -9.15
C THR A 570 13.81 -13.81 -9.05
N MET A 571 13.09 -14.17 -7.98
CA MET A 571 11.76 -13.64 -7.69
C MET A 571 11.85 -12.19 -7.21
N PRO A 572 10.81 -11.37 -7.39
CA PRO A 572 10.76 -10.03 -6.82
C PRO A 572 10.63 -10.05 -5.29
N GLY A 573 10.97 -8.94 -4.64
CA GLY A 573 10.88 -8.82 -3.18
C GLY A 573 9.49 -9.14 -2.62
N PHE A 574 8.44 -8.82 -3.35
CA PHE A 574 7.08 -9.12 -2.90
C PHE A 574 6.73 -10.62 -2.85
N ALA A 575 7.55 -11.48 -3.43
CA ALA A 575 7.34 -12.92 -3.31
C ALA A 575 7.42 -13.39 -1.85
N GLY A 576 8.45 -12.95 -1.14
CA GLY A 576 8.63 -13.29 0.27
C GLY A 576 7.65 -12.59 1.21
N SER A 577 7.24 -11.37 0.88
CA SER A 577 6.35 -10.57 1.73
C SER A 577 4.86 -10.87 1.54
N SER A 578 4.47 -11.64 0.53
CA SER A 578 3.04 -11.86 0.25
C SER A 578 2.34 -12.78 1.24
N ALA A 579 3.03 -13.80 1.79
CA ALA A 579 2.43 -14.76 2.72
C ALA A 579 3.15 -14.86 4.08
N TYR A 580 3.97 -13.87 4.43
CA TYR A 580 4.76 -13.92 5.67
C TYR A 580 3.92 -14.02 6.94
N TYR A 581 2.74 -13.44 6.96
CA TYR A 581 1.79 -13.52 8.08
C TYR A 581 1.38 -14.96 8.41
N LEU A 582 1.29 -15.84 7.43
CA LEU A 582 1.03 -17.27 7.66
C LEU A 582 2.25 -17.96 8.29
N ARG A 583 3.44 -17.63 7.82
CA ARG A 583 4.67 -18.22 8.36
C ARG A 583 4.92 -17.84 9.82
N TYR A 584 4.54 -16.65 10.23
CA TYR A 584 4.59 -16.24 11.64
C TYR A 584 3.72 -17.10 12.55
N MET A 585 2.65 -17.68 12.03
CA MET A 585 1.79 -18.56 12.82
C MET A 585 2.50 -19.87 13.21
N ASP A 586 3.46 -20.31 12.39
CA ASP A 586 4.15 -21.59 12.57
C ASP A 586 5.56 -21.57 11.93
N PRO A 587 6.45 -20.68 12.39
CA PRO A 587 7.70 -20.37 11.68
C PRO A 587 8.74 -21.50 11.73
N HIS A 588 8.61 -22.44 12.65
CA HIS A 588 9.55 -23.57 12.83
C HIS A 588 9.06 -24.88 12.19
N ASN A 589 7.94 -24.86 11.48
CA ASN A 589 7.42 -26.03 10.81
C ASN A 589 8.25 -26.36 9.56
N ASP A 590 8.86 -27.53 9.53
CA ASP A 590 9.67 -28.00 8.41
C ASP A 590 8.85 -28.77 7.35
N GLU A 591 7.61 -29.12 7.67
CA GLU A 591 6.77 -29.98 6.83
C GLU A 591 5.73 -29.19 6.02
N ALA A 592 5.36 -28.02 6.49
CA ALA A 592 4.35 -27.17 5.86
C ALA A 592 4.67 -25.68 6.06
N LEU A 593 4.14 -24.83 5.18
CA LEU A 593 4.17 -23.37 5.34
C LEU A 593 3.57 -22.97 6.69
N VAL A 594 2.43 -23.54 7.01
CA VAL A 594 1.72 -23.40 8.27
C VAL A 594 1.01 -24.72 8.58
N GLY A 595 1.15 -25.24 9.79
CA GLY A 595 0.44 -26.43 10.23
C GLY A 595 -1.06 -26.16 10.36
N LYS A 596 -1.86 -27.18 10.18
CA LYS A 596 -3.34 -27.06 10.24
C LYS A 596 -3.83 -26.51 11.58
N GLU A 597 -3.26 -26.96 12.70
CA GLU A 597 -3.64 -26.51 14.02
C GLU A 597 -3.35 -25.02 14.24
N ALA A 598 -2.18 -24.54 13.83
CA ALA A 598 -1.81 -23.13 13.92
C ALA A 598 -2.68 -22.25 13.01
N ASP A 599 -2.93 -22.69 11.78
CA ASP A 599 -3.80 -21.99 10.83
C ASP A 599 -5.23 -21.85 11.35
N GLU A 600 -5.81 -22.94 11.83
CA GLU A 600 -7.19 -22.95 12.37
C GLU A 600 -7.32 -22.12 13.67
N TYR A 601 -6.28 -22.02 14.46
CA TYR A 601 -6.28 -21.22 15.68
C TYR A 601 -6.12 -19.72 15.40
N TRP A 602 -5.06 -19.34 14.69
CA TRP A 602 -4.75 -17.93 14.39
C TRP A 602 -5.58 -17.36 13.24
N GLN A 603 -6.01 -18.18 12.32
CA GLN A 603 -6.84 -17.89 11.17
C GLN A 603 -6.24 -16.85 10.21
N ASN A 604 -6.42 -15.58 10.51
CA ASN A 604 -5.86 -14.45 9.77
C ASN A 604 -5.47 -13.32 10.72
N VAL A 605 -4.91 -12.26 10.17
CA VAL A 605 -4.52 -11.06 10.93
C VAL A 605 -5.77 -10.26 11.31
N ASP A 606 -5.98 -10.06 12.61
CA ASP A 606 -7.10 -9.25 13.12
C ASP A 606 -6.86 -7.76 12.93
N LEU A 607 -5.63 -7.29 13.17
CA LEU A 607 -5.22 -5.90 12.98
C LEU A 607 -3.90 -5.84 12.21
N TYR A 608 -3.93 -5.22 11.04
CA TYR A 608 -2.76 -4.97 10.20
C TYR A 608 -2.45 -3.48 10.14
N VAL A 609 -1.18 -3.12 10.41
CA VAL A 609 -0.74 -1.72 10.44
C VAL A 609 0.39 -1.51 9.44
N GLY A 610 0.23 -0.55 8.55
CA GLY A 610 1.25 -0.25 7.55
C GLY A 610 0.89 0.96 6.68
N GLY A 611 1.81 1.38 5.81
CA GLY A 611 1.66 2.56 4.99
C GLY A 611 0.68 2.42 3.83
N THR A 612 0.08 3.54 3.42
CA THR A 612 -0.87 3.60 2.29
C THR A 612 -0.21 3.33 0.94
N GLU A 613 1.10 3.49 0.83
CA GLU A 613 1.88 3.23 -0.39
C GLU A 613 1.80 1.77 -0.87
N HIS A 614 1.37 0.88 0.00
CA HIS A 614 1.23 -0.56 -0.30
C HIS A 614 -0.15 -0.96 -0.82
N ALA A 615 -1.06 -0.01 -1.00
CA ALA A 615 -2.47 -0.27 -1.36
C ALA A 615 -2.64 -1.03 -2.68
N THR A 616 -1.84 -0.72 -3.70
CA THR A 616 -1.90 -1.33 -5.03
C THR A 616 -0.79 -2.35 -5.31
N GLY A 617 0.18 -2.47 -4.41
CA GLY A 617 1.28 -3.43 -4.49
C GLY A 617 1.09 -4.57 -3.50
N HIS A 618 1.79 -4.50 -2.38
CA HIS A 618 1.82 -5.53 -1.33
C HIS A 618 0.44 -6.07 -0.94
N LEU A 619 -0.54 -5.18 -0.71
CA LEU A 619 -1.88 -5.61 -0.26
C LEU A 619 -2.63 -6.42 -1.32
N ILE A 620 -2.51 -6.06 -2.59
CA ILE A 620 -3.08 -6.83 -3.70
C ILE A 620 -2.40 -8.20 -3.80
N TYR A 621 -1.07 -8.25 -3.76
CA TYR A 621 -0.31 -9.49 -3.87
C TYR A 621 -0.55 -10.42 -2.68
N SER A 622 -0.62 -9.90 -1.47
CA SER A 622 -0.96 -10.70 -0.28
C SER A 622 -2.36 -11.29 -0.35
N ARG A 623 -3.34 -10.51 -0.80
CA ARG A 623 -4.72 -10.97 -0.98
C ARG A 623 -4.82 -12.05 -2.07
N PHE A 624 -4.15 -11.85 -3.20
CA PHE A 624 -4.04 -12.85 -4.25
C PHE A 624 -3.39 -14.13 -3.74
N TRP A 625 -2.25 -14.03 -3.10
CA TRP A 625 -1.50 -15.17 -2.58
C TRP A 625 -2.31 -15.97 -1.58
N ASN A 626 -2.97 -15.27 -0.68
CA ASN A 626 -3.84 -15.89 0.33
C ASN A 626 -5.03 -16.63 -0.30
N LYS A 627 -5.66 -16.04 -1.31
CA LYS A 627 -6.78 -16.68 -2.04
C LYS A 627 -6.33 -17.95 -2.74
N PHE A 628 -5.16 -17.95 -3.35
CA PHE A 628 -4.56 -19.14 -3.92
C PHE A 628 -4.30 -20.22 -2.87
N LEU A 629 -3.69 -19.86 -1.74
CA LEU A 629 -3.43 -20.78 -0.63
C LEU A 629 -4.73 -21.31 0.00
N PHE A 630 -5.76 -20.47 0.04
CA PHE A 630 -7.10 -20.89 0.44
C PHE A 630 -7.67 -21.94 -0.52
N ASP A 631 -7.52 -21.75 -1.82
CA ASP A 631 -8.00 -22.67 -2.86
C ASP A 631 -7.35 -24.05 -2.77
N ILE A 632 -6.07 -24.13 -2.36
CA ILE A 632 -5.34 -25.39 -2.18
C ILE A 632 -5.39 -25.92 -0.74
N ASN A 633 -6.29 -25.38 0.09
CA ASN A 633 -6.50 -25.80 1.49
C ASN A 633 -5.29 -25.60 2.42
N CYS A 634 -4.40 -24.66 2.09
CA CYS A 634 -3.27 -24.26 2.94
C CYS A 634 -3.63 -23.19 3.96
N SER A 635 -4.57 -22.30 3.63
CA SER A 635 -5.13 -21.28 4.51
C SER A 635 -6.63 -21.52 4.73
N CYS A 636 -7.10 -21.36 5.97
CA CYS A 636 -8.53 -21.53 6.30
C CYS A 636 -9.36 -20.24 6.03
N LYS A 637 -8.72 -19.12 5.70
CA LYS A 637 -9.37 -17.84 5.42
C LYS A 637 -9.11 -17.36 4.00
N ASP A 638 -10.13 -16.79 3.37
CA ASP A 638 -10.03 -16.22 2.02
C ASP A 638 -9.35 -14.84 2.00
N GLU A 639 -9.42 -14.09 3.11
CA GLU A 639 -8.76 -12.80 3.26
C GLU A 639 -7.67 -12.83 4.34
N PRO A 640 -6.50 -12.24 4.09
CA PRO A 640 -5.39 -12.28 5.05
C PRO A 640 -5.54 -11.31 6.21
N PHE A 641 -6.18 -10.17 6.00
CA PHE A 641 -6.19 -9.05 6.95
C PHE A 641 -7.61 -8.53 7.15
N GLU A 642 -8.13 -8.63 8.39
CA GLU A 642 -9.48 -8.17 8.72
C GLU A 642 -9.57 -6.64 8.77
N LYS A 643 -8.80 -6.02 9.67
CA LYS A 643 -8.76 -4.57 9.85
C LYS A 643 -7.41 -4.03 9.45
N LEU A 644 -7.41 -2.99 8.63
CA LEU A 644 -6.22 -2.27 8.20
C LEU A 644 -6.24 -0.86 8.79
N ILE A 645 -5.14 -0.47 9.42
CA ILE A 645 -4.87 0.89 9.85
C ILE A 645 -3.63 1.39 9.11
N ASN A 646 -3.79 2.51 8.41
CA ASN A 646 -2.69 3.17 7.73
C ASN A 646 -2.21 4.35 8.59
N GLN A 647 -1.00 4.24 9.13
CA GLN A 647 -0.39 5.35 9.85
C GLN A 647 0.01 6.48 8.89
N GLY A 648 -0.11 7.71 9.36
CA GLY A 648 0.45 8.86 8.67
C GLY A 648 1.98 8.88 8.74
N MET A 649 2.60 9.79 8.01
CA MET A 649 4.04 9.97 8.05
C MET A 649 4.43 10.99 9.12
N ILE A 650 5.51 10.72 9.85
CA ILE A 650 6.21 11.76 10.58
C ILE A 650 7.11 12.50 9.60
N GLN A 651 6.86 13.80 9.47
CA GLN A 651 7.60 14.69 8.59
C GLN A 651 8.79 15.29 9.32
N GLY A 652 9.86 15.55 8.57
CA GLY A 652 11.03 16.23 9.09
C GLY A 652 11.03 17.72 8.72
N ARG A 653 11.72 18.50 9.52
CA ARG A 653 12.01 19.89 9.18
C ARG A 653 13.33 19.91 8.42
N SER A 654 13.25 20.17 7.11
CA SER A 654 14.42 20.35 6.26
C SER A 654 14.95 21.79 6.41
N ASN A 655 16.26 21.94 6.39
CA ASN A 655 16.90 23.25 6.33
C ASN A 655 17.60 23.45 4.99
N PHE A 656 17.67 24.68 4.56
CA PHE A 656 18.22 25.05 3.26
C PHE A 656 19.30 26.11 3.39
N VAL A 657 20.36 25.93 2.62
CA VAL A 657 21.29 26.99 2.26
C VAL A 657 21.06 27.37 0.80
N TYR A 658 21.36 28.61 0.44
CA TYR A 658 21.08 29.14 -0.88
C TYR A 658 22.37 29.42 -1.63
N ARG A 659 22.66 28.54 -2.60
CA ARG A 659 23.82 28.68 -3.46
C ARG A 659 23.57 29.74 -4.52
N VAL A 660 24.47 30.72 -4.63
CA VAL A 660 24.43 31.69 -5.72
C VAL A 660 24.79 31.01 -7.03
N ASN A 661 23.92 31.14 -8.03
CA ASN A 661 24.13 30.52 -9.34
C ASN A 661 25.34 31.17 -10.05
N SER A 662 26.21 30.36 -10.61
CA SER A 662 27.40 30.80 -11.35
C SER A 662 27.71 29.81 -12.47
N ASP A 663 28.08 30.36 -13.63
CA ASP A 663 28.54 29.57 -14.78
C ASP A 663 30.02 29.13 -14.63
N ASP A 664 30.72 29.72 -13.69
CA ASP A 664 32.14 29.42 -13.43
C ASP A 664 32.28 28.40 -12.29
N HIS A 665 32.32 27.14 -12.65
CA HIS A 665 32.47 26.03 -11.72
C HIS A 665 33.91 25.87 -11.15
N SER A 666 34.85 26.68 -11.57
CA SER A 666 36.22 26.68 -11.05
C SER A 666 36.37 27.46 -9.75
N LYS A 667 35.42 28.33 -9.43
CA LYS A 667 35.39 29.14 -8.23
C LYS A 667 34.73 28.41 -7.06
N ALA A 668 35.16 28.77 -5.84
CA ALA A 668 34.52 28.28 -4.62
C ALA A 668 33.02 28.65 -4.61
N PRO A 669 32.14 27.74 -4.13
CA PRO A 669 30.71 28.01 -4.06
C PRO A 669 30.43 29.15 -3.05
N VAL A 670 29.47 30.00 -3.42
CA VAL A 670 29.01 31.12 -2.58
C VAL A 670 27.59 30.85 -2.13
N PHE A 671 27.35 30.97 -0.84
CA PHE A 671 26.05 30.80 -0.21
C PHE A 671 25.59 32.11 0.42
N VAL A 672 24.34 32.49 0.15
CA VAL A 672 23.73 33.71 0.68
C VAL A 672 22.69 33.37 1.74
N SER A 673 22.68 34.16 2.85
CA SER A 673 21.72 34.02 3.93
C SER A 673 20.28 34.24 3.45
N LEU A 674 19.31 33.61 4.11
CA LEU A 674 17.88 33.63 3.77
C LEU A 674 17.34 35.06 3.50
N GLY A 675 17.63 36.01 4.34
CA GLY A 675 17.11 37.38 4.23
C GLY A 675 17.64 38.15 3.03
N LEU A 676 18.75 37.71 2.45
CA LEU A 676 19.42 38.35 1.33
C LEU A 676 19.29 37.59 0.01
N LYS A 677 18.66 36.42 0.01
CA LYS A 677 18.60 35.52 -1.16
C LYS A 677 17.94 36.12 -2.39
N ASP A 678 16.96 37.01 -2.22
CA ASP A 678 16.22 37.62 -3.33
C ASP A 678 17.04 38.67 -4.10
N GLN A 679 18.19 39.05 -3.59
CA GLN A 679 19.17 39.91 -4.28
C GLN A 679 20.07 39.17 -5.26
N TYR A 680 19.97 37.83 -5.30
CA TYR A 680 20.78 36.93 -6.13
C TYR A 680 19.91 35.88 -6.80
N GLU A 681 20.38 35.37 -7.91
CA GLU A 681 19.81 34.10 -8.43
C GLU A 681 20.40 32.94 -7.63
N THR A 682 19.55 32.19 -6.95
CA THR A 682 19.99 31.14 -6.04
C THR A 682 19.30 29.79 -6.31
N THR A 683 19.98 28.73 -5.95
CA THR A 683 19.45 27.36 -5.90
C THR A 683 19.44 26.91 -4.44
N PRO A 684 18.28 26.53 -3.88
CA PRO A 684 18.21 25.98 -2.53
C PRO A 684 18.85 24.61 -2.49
N ILE A 685 19.65 24.36 -1.46
CA ILE A 685 20.32 23.07 -1.23
C ILE A 685 19.99 22.62 0.19
N HIS A 686 19.55 21.37 0.32
CA HIS A 686 19.32 20.78 1.63
C HIS A 686 20.61 20.67 2.43
N VAL A 687 20.57 21.03 3.69
CA VAL A 687 21.69 20.97 4.62
C VAL A 687 21.33 20.08 5.81
N ASP A 688 22.31 19.34 6.32
CA ASP A 688 22.11 18.45 7.48
C ASP A 688 21.57 19.25 8.69
N VAL A 689 20.44 18.80 9.22
CA VAL A 689 19.77 19.45 10.36
C VAL A 689 20.64 19.49 11.61
N ASN A 690 21.63 18.61 11.73
CA ASN A 690 22.54 18.54 12.88
C ASN A 690 23.57 19.69 12.91
N ILE A 691 23.75 20.38 11.80
CA ILE A 691 24.68 21.54 11.70
C ILE A 691 23.95 22.88 11.62
N VAL A 692 22.64 22.86 11.92
CA VAL A 692 21.80 24.07 12.00
C VAL A 692 21.21 24.17 13.40
N HIS A 693 21.40 25.30 14.08
CA HIS A 693 20.93 25.54 15.44
C HIS A 693 20.10 26.83 15.47
N ALA A 694 18.82 26.72 15.84
CA ALA A 694 17.89 27.86 15.85
C ALA A 694 17.90 28.64 14.53
N ASP A 695 17.84 27.89 13.41
CA ASP A 695 17.90 28.39 12.02
C ASP A 695 19.25 29.02 11.61
N MET A 696 20.25 29.01 12.46
CA MET A 696 21.60 29.50 12.17
C MET A 696 22.54 28.35 11.78
N LEU A 697 23.23 28.53 10.66
CA LEU A 697 24.19 27.55 10.17
C LEU A 697 25.49 27.59 10.98
N ASP A 698 25.97 26.41 11.38
CA ASP A 698 27.35 26.25 11.84
C ASP A 698 28.26 26.19 10.60
N ILE A 699 28.87 27.29 10.26
CA ILE A 699 29.64 27.47 9.02
C ILE A 699 30.86 26.53 8.97
N GLU A 700 31.56 26.36 10.09
CA GLU A 700 32.74 25.47 10.13
C GLU A 700 32.34 24.00 9.95
N ALA A 701 31.23 23.58 10.59
CA ALA A 701 30.70 22.25 10.41
C ALA A 701 30.20 22.03 8.94
N PHE A 702 29.62 23.04 8.32
CA PHE A 702 29.20 22.97 6.93
C PHE A 702 30.37 22.78 5.96
N LYS A 703 31.44 23.53 6.16
CA LYS A 703 32.67 23.39 5.36
C LYS A 703 33.33 22.02 5.51
N ALA A 704 33.21 21.42 6.70
CA ALA A 704 33.73 20.07 6.99
C ALA A 704 32.77 18.95 6.52
N TRP A 705 31.51 19.26 6.28
CA TRP A 705 30.47 18.30 5.94
C TRP A 705 30.69 17.61 4.59
N ARG A 706 31.12 18.39 3.59
CA ARG A 706 31.45 17.85 2.25
C ARG A 706 32.71 18.49 1.69
N PRO A 707 33.54 17.71 0.96
CA PRO A 707 34.79 18.22 0.39
C PRO A 707 34.60 19.44 -0.52
N GLU A 708 33.51 19.47 -1.30
CA GLU A 708 33.20 20.56 -2.24
C GLU A 708 32.88 21.90 -1.53
N TYR A 709 32.59 21.88 -0.24
CA TYR A 709 32.27 23.08 0.54
C TYR A 709 33.42 23.59 1.39
N LYS A 710 34.59 22.95 1.32
CA LYS A 710 35.75 23.28 2.14
C LYS A 710 36.15 24.77 2.06
N ASP A 711 36.10 25.34 0.87
CA ASP A 711 36.48 26.73 0.60
C ASP A 711 35.26 27.63 0.30
N ALA A 712 34.07 27.19 0.70
CA ALA A 712 32.86 27.95 0.48
C ALA A 712 32.86 29.34 1.13
N GLU A 713 32.31 30.32 0.41
CA GLU A 713 32.15 31.70 0.88
C GLU A 713 30.69 31.93 1.27
N PHE A 714 30.49 32.83 2.26
CA PHE A 714 29.15 33.09 2.80
C PHE A 714 28.83 34.57 2.80
N ILE A 715 27.66 34.94 2.29
CA ILE A 715 27.10 36.29 2.41
C ILE A 715 26.20 36.30 3.64
N LEU A 716 26.68 36.88 4.71
CA LEU A 716 26.04 36.84 6.02
C LEU A 716 25.01 37.95 6.22
N GLU A 717 24.09 37.71 7.14
CA GLU A 717 23.04 38.60 7.60
C GLU A 717 23.26 38.82 9.10
N ASP A 718 23.50 40.08 9.51
CA ASP A 718 23.82 40.45 10.90
C ASP A 718 24.94 39.61 11.54
N GLY A 719 25.96 39.28 10.76
CA GLY A 719 27.12 38.48 11.20
C GLY A 719 26.89 36.96 11.30
N ALA A 720 25.72 36.46 10.88
CA ALA A 720 25.40 35.06 10.90
C ALA A 720 24.75 34.58 9.57
N TYR A 721 24.79 33.31 9.32
CA TYR A 721 24.10 32.69 8.19
C TYR A 721 22.76 32.08 8.66
N LYS A 722 21.66 32.63 8.16
CA LYS A 722 20.31 32.14 8.45
C LYS A 722 19.83 31.20 7.34
N CYS A 723 19.45 29.98 7.73
CA CYS A 723 18.90 28.99 6.86
C CYS A 723 17.40 29.16 6.63
N GLY A 724 16.94 28.78 5.44
CA GLY A 724 15.51 28.52 5.20
C GLY A 724 15.08 27.17 5.77
N TRP A 725 13.77 26.93 5.83
CA TRP A 725 13.23 25.67 6.28
C TRP A 725 11.91 25.35 5.62
N ALA A 726 11.61 24.04 5.56
CA ALA A 726 10.31 23.53 5.11
C ALA A 726 10.01 22.19 5.78
N VAL A 727 8.74 21.88 5.96
CA VAL A 727 8.30 20.57 6.44
C VAL A 727 8.17 19.64 5.25
N GLU A 728 8.93 18.56 5.26
CA GLU A 728 9.03 17.60 4.16
C GLU A 728 9.00 16.17 4.70
N LYS A 729 8.92 15.19 3.81
CA LYS A 729 9.10 13.77 4.15
C LYS A 729 10.45 13.60 4.86
N MET A 730 10.46 12.90 5.99
CA MET A 730 11.70 12.56 6.67
C MET A 730 12.45 11.49 5.90
N SER A 731 13.62 11.84 5.38
CA SER A 731 14.48 10.93 4.62
C SER A 731 15.95 11.38 4.66
N LYS A 732 16.85 10.44 4.40
CA LYS A 732 18.27 10.73 4.29
C LYS A 732 18.62 11.75 3.21
N SER A 733 17.97 11.66 2.07
CA SER A 733 18.21 12.56 0.94
C SER A 733 17.83 14.02 1.23
N MET A 734 16.94 14.21 2.20
CA MET A 734 16.53 15.53 2.69
C MET A 734 17.35 16.01 3.89
N PHE A 735 18.26 15.20 4.40
CA PHE A 735 19.12 15.51 5.57
C PHE A 735 18.33 16.00 6.80
N ASN A 736 17.11 15.53 6.96
CA ASN A 736 16.17 15.95 8.03
C ASN A 736 15.84 14.81 9.00
N VAL A 737 16.63 13.74 9.02
CA VAL A 737 16.37 12.55 9.85
C VAL A 737 16.70 12.83 11.31
N VAL A 738 15.80 12.42 12.21
CA VAL A 738 16.02 12.37 13.66
C VAL A 738 16.20 10.90 14.04
N ASN A 739 17.30 10.60 14.73
CA ASN A 739 17.64 9.25 15.15
C ASN A 739 16.89 8.90 16.44
N PRO A 740 16.11 7.80 16.48
CA PRO A 740 15.43 7.39 17.72
C PRO A 740 16.38 7.06 18.87
N ASP A 741 17.61 6.62 18.59
CA ASP A 741 18.60 6.36 19.64
C ASP A 741 18.92 7.60 20.47
N ASP A 742 19.06 8.76 19.82
CA ASP A 742 19.35 10.02 20.50
C ASP A 742 18.18 10.44 21.40
N ILE A 743 16.96 10.22 20.95
CA ILE A 743 15.75 10.52 21.73
C ILE A 743 15.63 9.58 22.94
N VAL A 744 15.87 8.28 22.74
CA VAL A 744 15.84 7.30 23.83
C VAL A 744 16.94 7.57 24.86
N GLU A 745 18.13 7.93 24.42
CA GLU A 745 19.25 8.27 25.30
C GLU A 745 18.93 9.50 26.18
N GLN A 746 18.32 10.51 25.60
CA GLN A 746 18.02 11.78 26.27
C GLN A 746 16.74 11.74 27.11
N TYR A 747 15.70 11.09 26.65
CA TYR A 747 14.34 11.15 27.25
C TYR A 747 13.80 9.79 27.70
N GLY A 748 14.33 8.70 27.18
CA GLY A 748 13.83 7.35 27.42
C GLY A 748 12.83 6.87 26.37
N ALA A 749 12.67 5.55 26.30
CA ALA A 749 11.78 4.90 25.35
C ALA A 749 10.29 5.20 25.63
N ASP A 750 9.87 5.19 26.87
CA ASP A 750 8.49 5.48 27.24
C ASP A 750 8.09 6.92 26.84
N THR A 751 8.98 7.87 26.96
CA THR A 751 8.76 9.24 26.52
C THR A 751 8.62 9.32 24.99
N LEU A 752 9.49 8.61 24.26
CA LEU A 752 9.39 8.53 22.79
C LEU A 752 8.05 7.93 22.36
N ARG A 753 7.63 6.82 22.96
CA ARG A 753 6.36 6.15 22.67
C ARG A 753 5.16 7.07 22.90
N LEU A 754 5.13 7.76 24.02
CA LEU A 754 4.07 8.73 24.32
C LEU A 754 4.06 9.90 23.35
N TYR A 755 5.23 10.46 23.06
CA TYR A 755 5.31 11.63 22.20
C TYR A 755 4.87 11.34 20.76
N GLU A 756 5.26 10.22 20.19
CA GLU A 756 4.80 9.83 18.85
C GLU A 756 3.30 9.68 18.75
N MET A 757 2.67 9.19 19.81
CA MET A 757 1.20 9.07 19.87
C MET A 757 0.52 10.40 20.21
N PHE A 758 1.20 11.30 20.91
CA PHE A 758 0.68 12.60 21.32
C PHE A 758 0.68 13.63 20.17
N LEU A 759 1.56 13.49 19.19
CA LEU A 759 1.69 14.42 18.06
C LEU A 759 0.39 14.65 17.27
N GLY A 760 -0.50 13.68 17.25
CA GLY A 760 -1.77 13.75 16.54
C GLY A 760 -2.40 12.39 16.30
N PRO A 761 -3.51 12.32 15.56
CA PRO A 761 -4.11 11.06 15.18
C PRO A 761 -3.15 10.15 14.43
N VAL A 762 -3.24 8.84 14.64
CA VAL A 762 -2.31 7.86 14.04
C VAL A 762 -2.30 7.95 12.51
N GLU A 763 -3.45 8.16 11.89
CA GLU A 763 -3.60 8.20 10.43
C GLU A 763 -3.16 9.52 9.79
N ALA A 764 -2.97 10.59 10.58
CA ALA A 764 -2.57 11.90 10.08
C ALA A 764 -1.04 12.04 9.99
N SER A 765 -0.58 12.63 8.91
CA SER A 765 0.83 13.08 8.81
C SER A 765 1.06 14.27 9.74
N LYS A 766 2.23 14.34 10.35
CA LYS A 766 2.55 15.33 11.37
C LYS A 766 4.04 15.65 11.40
N PRO A 767 4.42 16.90 11.63
CA PRO A 767 5.82 17.28 11.72
C PRO A 767 6.41 16.84 13.07
N TRP A 768 7.65 16.39 13.03
CA TRP A 768 8.44 16.15 14.24
C TRP A 768 9.00 17.48 14.80
N ASP A 769 8.77 17.69 16.08
CA ASP A 769 9.36 18.78 16.83
C ASP A 769 10.00 18.26 18.12
N THR A 770 11.32 18.18 18.13
CA THR A 770 12.07 17.68 19.29
C THR A 770 11.81 18.51 20.55
N ASN A 771 11.48 19.81 20.42
CA ASN A 771 11.20 20.66 21.59
C ASN A 771 9.88 20.26 22.29
N GLY A 772 8.93 19.70 21.57
CA GLY A 772 7.63 19.28 22.10
C GLY A 772 7.69 18.05 23.02
N ILE A 773 8.75 17.24 22.95
CA ILE A 773 8.89 16.00 23.72
C ILE A 773 9.02 16.25 25.23
N ASP A 774 9.53 17.42 25.63
CA ASP A 774 9.68 17.80 27.05
C ASP A 774 8.36 17.73 27.82
N GLY A 775 7.25 18.05 27.17
CA GLY A 775 5.92 17.97 27.80
C GLY A 775 5.57 16.56 28.24
N CYS A 776 5.84 15.58 27.37
CA CYS A 776 5.62 14.16 27.69
C CYS A 776 6.60 13.67 28.77
N PHE A 777 7.85 14.09 28.72
CA PHE A 777 8.84 13.72 29.72
C PHE A 777 8.48 14.24 31.12
N ARG A 778 8.06 15.51 31.20
CA ARG A 778 7.58 16.09 32.46
C ARG A 778 6.33 15.42 32.97
N PHE A 779 5.43 15.02 32.08
CA PHE A 779 4.24 14.24 32.45
C PHE A 779 4.62 12.92 33.10
N LEU A 780 5.56 12.14 32.53
CA LEU A 780 6.02 10.89 33.11
C LEU A 780 6.66 11.09 34.48
N LYS A 781 7.40 12.18 34.67
CA LYS A 781 7.94 12.52 36.00
C LYS A 781 6.85 12.79 37.02
N LYS A 782 5.79 13.50 36.64
CA LYS A 782 4.61 13.74 37.49
C LYS A 782 3.88 12.43 37.81
N PHE A 783 3.69 11.59 36.79
CA PHE A 783 3.10 10.26 36.97
C PHE A 783 3.89 9.43 37.98
N TRP A 784 5.17 9.32 37.79
CA TRP A 784 6.09 8.62 38.69
C TRP A 784 5.95 9.13 40.14
N LYS A 785 5.91 10.44 40.33
CA LYS A 785 5.84 11.08 41.63
C LYS A 785 4.61 10.68 42.44
N LEU A 786 3.48 10.41 41.81
CA LEU A 786 2.27 9.95 42.50
C LEU A 786 2.48 8.66 43.30
N TYR A 787 3.39 7.81 42.81
CA TYR A 787 3.66 6.50 43.40
C TYR A 787 4.83 6.51 44.41
N GLN A 788 5.52 7.64 44.55
CA GLN A 788 6.66 7.81 45.46
C GLN A 788 6.26 8.47 46.78
N GLN A 789 5.00 8.65 47.03
CA GLN A 789 4.46 9.23 48.27
C GLN A 789 4.72 8.24 49.43
N GLU A 790 5.15 8.76 50.60
CA GLU A 790 5.41 7.96 51.82
C GLU A 790 4.13 7.49 52.50
N ASN A 791 3.01 8.17 52.28
CA ASN A 791 1.74 7.98 52.94
C ASN A 791 0.68 7.21 52.13
N LEU A 792 1.12 6.38 51.16
CA LEU A 792 0.19 5.52 50.39
C LEU A 792 -0.51 4.56 51.35
N ASP A 793 -1.80 4.41 51.19
CA ASP A 793 -2.65 3.60 52.08
C ASP A 793 -3.75 2.84 51.32
N ASP A 794 -4.52 2.06 52.06
CA ASP A 794 -5.68 1.30 51.56
C ASP A 794 -6.97 1.86 52.12
N ALA A 795 -6.98 3.10 52.63
CA ALA A 795 -8.17 3.79 53.07
C ALA A 795 -9.18 4.03 51.92
N GLU A 796 -10.45 4.15 52.23
CA GLU A 796 -11.49 4.42 51.25
C GLU A 796 -11.15 5.70 50.45
N PRO A 797 -11.09 5.64 49.09
CA PRO A 797 -10.77 6.81 48.31
C PRO A 797 -11.90 7.85 48.28
N SER A 798 -11.54 9.12 48.06
CA SER A 798 -12.54 10.18 47.90
C SER A 798 -13.43 9.94 46.68
N LYS A 799 -14.64 10.48 46.70
CA LYS A 799 -15.57 10.42 45.55
C LYS A 799 -14.94 11.09 44.32
N ASP A 800 -14.19 12.17 44.49
CA ASP A 800 -13.54 12.88 43.41
C ASP A 800 -12.43 12.05 42.77
N SER A 801 -11.64 11.33 43.56
CA SER A 801 -10.59 10.44 43.06
C SER A 801 -11.20 9.24 42.31
N LEU A 802 -12.28 8.64 42.84
CA LEU A 802 -13.05 7.59 42.14
C LEU A 802 -13.60 8.08 40.80
N LYS A 803 -14.17 9.26 40.76
CA LYS A 803 -14.68 9.89 39.53
C LYS A 803 -13.56 10.09 38.50
N SER A 804 -12.43 10.68 38.91
CA SER A 804 -11.28 10.91 38.03
C SER A 804 -10.75 9.61 37.42
N ILE A 805 -10.59 8.58 38.21
CA ILE A 805 -10.08 7.27 37.74
C ILE A 805 -11.10 6.57 36.81
N HIS A 806 -12.38 6.50 37.19
CA HIS A 806 -13.39 5.84 36.35
C HIS A 806 -13.64 6.60 35.03
N LYS A 807 -13.54 7.92 35.04
CA LYS A 807 -13.56 8.75 33.85
C LYS A 807 -12.35 8.43 32.93
N LEU A 808 -11.18 8.27 33.53
CA LEU A 808 -9.97 7.87 32.80
C LEU A 808 -10.13 6.47 32.19
N ILE A 809 -10.59 5.49 32.94
CA ILE A 809 -10.82 4.12 32.45
C ILE A 809 -11.71 4.13 31.21
N LYS A 810 -12.86 4.80 31.30
CA LYS A 810 -13.82 4.91 30.20
C LYS A 810 -13.21 5.59 28.99
N LYS A 811 -12.53 6.71 29.18
CA LYS A 811 -11.91 7.49 28.10
C LYS A 811 -10.79 6.72 27.40
N VAL A 812 -9.85 6.16 28.15
CA VAL A 812 -8.71 5.41 27.60
C VAL A 812 -9.17 4.14 26.89
N THR A 813 -10.13 3.43 27.47
CA THR A 813 -10.69 2.22 26.83
C THR A 813 -11.31 2.57 25.46
N GLY A 814 -12.16 3.57 25.41
CA GLY A 814 -12.78 4.04 24.16
C GLY A 814 -11.75 4.56 23.14
N ASP A 815 -10.78 5.32 23.60
CA ASP A 815 -9.76 5.91 22.73
C ASP A 815 -8.82 4.85 22.14
N ILE A 816 -8.44 3.83 22.89
CA ILE A 816 -7.63 2.71 22.36
C ILE A 816 -8.42 1.96 21.30
N GLU A 817 -9.68 1.64 21.55
CA GLU A 817 -10.55 0.94 20.59
C GLU A 817 -10.70 1.71 19.27
N GLN A 818 -10.64 3.04 19.32
CA GLN A 818 -10.76 3.92 18.15
C GLN A 818 -9.41 4.43 17.62
N PHE A 819 -8.28 3.99 18.15
CA PHE A 819 -6.94 4.47 17.82
C PHE A 819 -6.75 5.98 18.04
N SER A 820 -7.50 6.55 18.98
CA SER A 820 -7.40 7.97 19.37
C SER A 820 -6.41 8.14 20.53
N TYR A 821 -5.18 7.74 20.32
CA TYR A 821 -4.16 7.70 21.37
C TYR A 821 -3.76 9.06 21.89
N ASN A 822 -3.75 10.09 21.03
CA ASN A 822 -3.44 11.46 21.43
C ASN A 822 -4.41 11.98 22.49
N THR A 823 -5.71 11.69 22.37
CA THR A 823 -6.72 12.09 23.36
C THR A 823 -6.63 11.24 24.63
N ALA A 824 -6.26 9.97 24.53
CA ALA A 824 -5.99 9.12 25.70
C ALA A 824 -4.84 9.68 26.56
N ILE A 825 -3.76 10.10 25.92
CA ILE A 825 -2.61 10.69 26.62
C ILE A 825 -3.00 11.98 27.30
N SER A 826 -3.77 12.84 26.65
CA SER A 826 -4.32 14.05 27.26
C SER A 826 -5.20 13.73 28.50
N ALA A 827 -5.99 12.67 28.43
CA ALA A 827 -6.80 12.21 29.55
C ALA A 827 -5.95 11.77 30.74
N PHE A 828 -4.83 11.07 30.50
CA PHE A 828 -3.85 10.74 31.53
C PHE A 828 -3.27 11.99 32.19
N MET A 829 -2.90 12.99 31.43
CA MET A 829 -2.35 14.25 31.94
C MET A 829 -3.35 14.97 32.86
N ILE A 830 -4.60 15.01 32.44
CA ILE A 830 -5.68 15.61 33.24
C ILE A 830 -5.88 14.83 34.55
N CYS A 831 -5.96 13.49 34.47
CA CYS A 831 -6.19 12.66 35.65
C CYS A 831 -5.02 12.76 36.67
N VAL A 832 -3.78 12.78 36.21
CA VAL A 832 -2.61 12.95 37.07
C VAL A 832 -2.66 14.27 37.82
N ASN A 833 -3.04 15.36 37.15
CA ASN A 833 -3.19 16.66 37.77
C ASN A 833 -4.35 16.68 38.79
N GLU A 834 -5.48 16.07 38.46
CA GLU A 834 -6.63 15.95 39.37
C GLU A 834 -6.27 15.15 40.63
N LEU A 835 -5.65 13.98 40.49
CA LEU A 835 -5.22 13.15 41.62
C LEU A 835 -4.19 13.84 42.49
N GLY A 836 -3.28 14.62 41.90
CA GLY A 836 -2.32 15.44 42.64
C GLY A 836 -2.98 16.52 43.47
N GLN A 837 -3.96 17.22 42.93
CA GLN A 837 -4.75 18.23 43.64
C GLN A 837 -5.61 17.61 44.75
N GLN A 838 -6.17 16.43 44.49
CA GLN A 838 -7.01 15.69 45.44
C GLN A 838 -6.18 15.00 46.53
N LYS A 839 -4.86 14.99 46.41
CA LYS A 839 -3.93 14.29 47.30
C LYS A 839 -4.29 12.81 47.44
N CYS A 840 -4.60 12.16 46.32
CA CYS A 840 -4.94 10.73 46.32
C CYS A 840 -3.78 9.85 46.80
N THR A 841 -4.04 9.01 47.80
CA THR A 841 -3.06 8.08 48.37
C THR A 841 -3.49 6.62 48.29
N ASN A 842 -4.64 6.33 47.70
CA ASN A 842 -5.20 4.97 47.64
C ASN A 842 -4.43 4.09 46.63
N ARG A 843 -3.84 2.99 47.16
CA ARG A 843 -3.04 2.06 46.33
C ARG A 843 -3.83 1.38 45.23
N GLU A 844 -5.05 0.95 45.51
CA GLU A 844 -5.85 0.20 44.53
C GLU A 844 -6.25 1.06 43.33
N LEU A 845 -6.64 2.31 43.55
CA LEU A 845 -6.89 3.24 42.45
C LEU A 845 -5.64 3.54 41.62
N LEU A 846 -4.50 3.76 42.30
CA LEU A 846 -3.23 4.02 41.64
C LEU A 846 -2.74 2.79 40.84
N LYS A 847 -2.95 1.58 41.33
CA LYS A 847 -2.68 0.33 40.59
C LYS A 847 -3.52 0.24 39.31
N LYS A 848 -4.78 0.62 39.33
CA LYS A 848 -5.64 0.66 38.12
C LYS A 848 -5.03 1.58 37.06
N MET A 849 -4.52 2.73 37.47
CA MET A 849 -3.90 3.68 36.54
C MET A 849 -2.57 3.14 35.96
N ILE A 850 -1.81 2.34 36.69
CA ILE A 850 -0.62 1.64 36.16
C ILE A 850 -1.01 0.71 35.01
N VAL A 851 -2.07 -0.07 35.18
CA VAL A 851 -2.56 -1.00 34.14
C VAL A 851 -3.01 -0.22 32.91
N LEU A 852 -3.69 0.90 33.09
CA LEU A 852 -4.15 1.76 31.97
C LEU A 852 -2.99 2.36 31.16
N ILE A 853 -1.89 2.75 31.83
CA ILE A 853 -0.75 3.35 31.10
C ILE A 853 0.22 2.32 30.54
N ALA A 854 0.16 1.10 31.01
CA ALA A 854 1.09 0.03 30.61
C ALA A 854 1.23 -0.11 29.08
N PRO A 855 0.16 -0.05 28.25
CA PRO A 855 0.32 -0.09 26.79
C PRO A 855 1.15 1.07 26.24
N PHE A 856 1.06 2.26 26.83
CA PHE A 856 1.73 3.47 26.39
C PHE A 856 3.17 3.59 26.91
N ALA A 857 3.38 3.27 28.18
CA ALA A 857 4.66 3.40 28.88
C ALA A 857 4.99 2.10 29.64
N PRO A 858 5.33 1.03 28.92
CA PRO A 858 5.43 -0.31 29.52
C PRO A 858 6.56 -0.45 30.54
N HIS A 859 7.68 0.21 30.35
CA HIS A 859 8.81 0.11 31.28
C HIS A 859 8.47 0.75 32.63
N MET A 860 7.97 1.96 32.63
CA MET A 860 7.52 2.63 33.85
C MET A 860 6.41 1.85 34.55
N ALA A 861 5.46 1.35 33.78
CA ALA A 861 4.33 0.58 34.32
C ALA A 861 4.81 -0.71 35.01
N GLU A 862 5.75 -1.44 34.43
CA GLU A 862 6.35 -2.64 35.05
C GLU A 862 7.03 -2.31 36.40
N GLU A 863 7.82 -1.23 36.41
CA GLU A 863 8.53 -0.81 37.62
C GLU A 863 7.58 -0.40 38.74
N LEU A 864 6.57 0.42 38.41
CA LEU A 864 5.56 0.84 39.38
C LEU A 864 4.68 -0.32 39.84
N TRP A 865 4.36 -1.26 38.96
CA TRP A 865 3.60 -2.47 39.32
C TRP A 865 4.36 -3.31 40.35
N GLU A 866 5.66 -3.51 40.20
CA GLU A 866 6.52 -4.20 41.14
C GLU A 866 6.59 -3.46 42.49
N GLN A 867 6.78 -2.13 42.45
CA GLN A 867 6.84 -1.30 43.66
C GLN A 867 5.55 -1.32 44.46
N MET A 868 4.39 -1.43 43.78
CA MET A 868 3.07 -1.46 44.39
C MET A 868 2.65 -2.87 44.84
N GLY A 869 3.55 -3.85 44.76
CA GLY A 869 3.26 -5.22 45.16
C GLY A 869 2.38 -6.00 44.18
N GLY A 870 2.35 -5.59 42.92
CA GLY A 870 1.64 -6.33 41.88
C GLY A 870 2.31 -7.68 41.61
N GLN A 871 1.51 -8.71 41.34
CA GLN A 871 2.00 -10.04 41.04
C GLN A 871 2.31 -10.23 39.57
N GLY A 872 3.46 -10.84 39.27
CA GLY A 872 3.89 -11.10 37.89
C GLY A 872 4.15 -9.82 37.09
N SER A 873 4.04 -9.95 35.77
CA SER A 873 4.14 -8.82 34.85
C SER A 873 2.83 -8.03 34.81
N VAL A 874 2.94 -6.72 34.69
CA VAL A 874 1.76 -5.86 34.44
C VAL A 874 1.04 -6.23 33.15
N CYS A 875 1.74 -6.84 32.19
CA CYS A 875 1.18 -7.31 30.92
C CYS A 875 0.07 -8.37 31.12
N ASP A 876 0.10 -9.09 32.23
CA ASP A 876 -0.84 -10.16 32.57
C ASP A 876 -1.89 -9.73 33.59
N ALA A 877 -1.92 -8.46 33.96
CA ALA A 877 -2.97 -7.90 34.80
C ALA A 877 -4.31 -7.85 34.04
N GLU A 878 -5.37 -7.64 34.78
CA GLU A 878 -6.71 -7.46 34.19
C GLU A 878 -6.97 -5.99 33.89
N TRP A 879 -7.45 -5.71 32.67
CA TRP A 879 -7.86 -4.36 32.29
C TRP A 879 -9.02 -3.89 33.18
N PRO A 880 -8.88 -2.73 33.86
CA PRO A 880 -9.91 -2.27 34.77
C PRO A 880 -11.21 -1.88 34.05
N ALA A 881 -12.34 -2.18 34.73
CA ALA A 881 -13.65 -1.76 34.28
C ALA A 881 -14.05 -0.44 34.98
N TRP A 882 -14.83 0.39 34.26
CA TRP A 882 -15.43 1.57 34.88
C TRP A 882 -16.85 1.27 35.38
N GLU A 883 -17.28 2.03 36.39
CA GLU A 883 -18.65 2.02 36.88
C GLU A 883 -19.32 3.37 36.62
N GLU A 884 -20.44 3.36 35.92
CA GLU A 884 -21.19 4.56 35.58
C GLU A 884 -21.66 5.33 36.82
N SER A 885 -21.89 4.65 37.94
CA SER A 885 -22.29 5.27 39.20
C SER A 885 -21.29 6.32 39.73
N TYR A 886 -19.99 6.14 39.44
CA TYR A 886 -18.96 7.10 39.83
C TYR A 886 -18.84 8.28 38.87
N LEU A 887 -19.46 8.18 37.69
CA LEU A 887 -19.42 9.21 36.64
C LEU A 887 -20.61 10.18 36.74
N VAL A 888 -21.58 9.92 37.55
CA VAL A 888 -22.75 10.76 37.72
C VAL A 888 -22.34 12.09 38.36
N GLU A 889 -22.57 13.17 37.66
CA GLU A 889 -22.35 14.52 38.19
C GLU A 889 -23.52 14.90 39.06
N ASN A 890 -23.28 14.95 40.37
CA ASN A 890 -24.29 15.45 41.32
C ASN A 890 -24.36 16.97 41.30
N GLU A 891 -23.37 17.63 40.75
CA GLU A 891 -23.28 19.10 40.67
C GLU A 891 -22.87 19.55 39.28
N VAL A 892 -23.40 20.69 38.84
CA VAL A 892 -23.07 21.34 37.58
C VAL A 892 -22.60 22.77 37.88
N GLN A 893 -21.49 23.19 37.22
CA GLN A 893 -21.07 24.57 37.22
C GLN A 893 -21.70 25.32 36.04
N LEU A 894 -22.39 26.43 36.34
CA LEU A 894 -22.95 27.31 35.33
C LEU A 894 -22.27 28.66 35.37
N THR A 895 -21.94 29.18 34.21
CA THR A 895 -21.43 30.56 34.10
C THR A 895 -22.58 31.54 34.20
N VAL A 896 -22.52 32.46 35.17
CA VAL A 896 -23.49 33.55 35.32
C VAL A 896 -23.05 34.75 34.51
N SER A 897 -23.90 35.15 33.58
CA SER A 897 -23.66 36.30 32.67
C SER A 897 -24.75 37.35 32.88
N PHE A 898 -24.37 38.59 32.68
CA PHE A 898 -25.25 39.74 32.68
C PHE A 898 -25.14 40.46 31.33
N ASN A 899 -26.26 40.61 30.65
CA ASN A 899 -26.32 41.17 29.30
C ASN A 899 -25.30 40.58 28.35
N GLY A 900 -25.13 39.22 28.38
CA GLY A 900 -24.22 38.48 27.52
C GLY A 900 -22.75 38.50 27.94
N LYS A 901 -22.38 39.17 29.02
CA LYS A 901 -21.01 39.17 29.54
C LYS A 901 -20.87 38.23 30.73
N ALA A 902 -20.04 37.22 30.63
CA ALA A 902 -19.70 36.30 31.70
C ALA A 902 -19.06 37.01 32.88
N ARG A 903 -19.50 36.70 34.13
CA ARG A 903 -19.04 37.39 35.34
C ARG A 903 -18.46 36.46 36.39
N PHE A 904 -19.16 35.35 36.71
CA PHE A 904 -18.69 34.38 37.69
C PHE A 904 -19.34 33.01 37.43
N GLN A 905 -18.92 32.01 38.16
CA GLN A 905 -19.48 30.69 38.12
C GLN A 905 -20.22 30.34 39.38
N MET A 906 -21.32 29.63 39.26
CA MET A 906 -22.10 29.08 40.37
C MET A 906 -22.26 27.58 40.21
N THR A 907 -22.24 26.85 41.30
CA THR A 907 -22.46 25.39 41.37
C THR A 907 -23.90 25.10 41.78
N PHE A 908 -24.54 24.22 41.02
CA PHE A 908 -25.93 23.78 41.27
C PHE A 908 -26.01 22.28 41.33
N PRO A 909 -26.97 21.68 42.07
CA PRO A 909 -27.28 20.28 41.95
C PRO A 909 -27.62 19.94 40.48
N ALA A 910 -27.19 18.76 39.98
CA ALA A 910 -27.39 18.35 38.58
C ALA A 910 -28.89 18.26 38.21
N ASP A 911 -29.74 18.00 39.20
CA ASP A 911 -31.18 17.89 39.09
C ASP A 911 -31.93 19.23 39.38
N ALA A 912 -31.23 20.32 39.59
CA ALA A 912 -31.83 21.63 39.85
C ALA A 912 -32.73 22.05 38.69
N THR A 913 -33.93 22.50 39.05
CA THR A 913 -34.90 23.02 38.09
C THR A 913 -34.49 24.39 37.57
N LYS A 914 -35.03 24.78 36.44
CA LYS A 914 -34.76 26.11 35.86
C LYS A 914 -35.16 27.24 36.86
N GLU A 915 -36.26 27.06 37.56
CA GLU A 915 -36.74 27.99 38.57
C GLU A 915 -35.77 28.12 39.77
N ASP A 916 -35.25 26.98 40.24
CA ASP A 916 -34.27 26.93 41.33
C ASP A 916 -32.95 27.62 40.94
N ILE A 917 -32.50 27.40 39.70
CA ILE A 917 -31.29 28.04 39.16
C ILE A 917 -31.47 29.57 39.07
N GLU A 918 -32.60 30.01 38.52
CA GLU A 918 -32.91 31.42 38.40
C GLU A 918 -33.00 32.12 39.78
N LYS A 919 -33.65 31.48 40.75
CA LYS A 919 -33.78 31.96 42.12
C LYS A 919 -32.43 32.08 42.83
N ALA A 920 -31.61 31.05 42.74
CA ALA A 920 -30.30 31.03 43.37
C ALA A 920 -29.37 32.07 42.75
N ALA A 921 -29.38 32.21 41.42
CA ALA A 921 -28.57 33.19 40.71
C ALA A 921 -28.94 34.63 41.07
N LEU A 922 -30.21 34.92 41.23
CA LEU A 922 -30.70 36.23 41.66
C LEU A 922 -30.40 36.53 43.14
N ALA A 923 -30.38 35.51 43.99
CA ALA A 923 -30.10 35.64 45.42
C ALA A 923 -28.61 35.74 45.76
N ASP A 924 -27.73 35.40 44.85
CA ASP A 924 -26.27 35.47 45.06
C ASP A 924 -25.78 36.91 45.21
N GLN A 925 -25.00 37.18 46.27
CA GLN A 925 -24.49 38.52 46.55
C GLN A 925 -23.70 39.13 45.39
N ARG A 926 -23.00 38.28 44.60
CA ARG A 926 -22.25 38.74 43.43
C ARG A 926 -23.16 39.23 42.32
N SER A 927 -24.37 38.69 42.21
CA SER A 927 -25.37 39.12 41.24
C SER A 927 -25.96 40.52 41.60
N GLN A 928 -26.06 40.85 42.87
CA GLN A 928 -26.63 42.12 43.34
C GLN A 928 -25.85 43.32 42.74
N HIS A 929 -24.58 43.20 42.65
CA HIS A 929 -23.71 44.25 42.03
C HIS A 929 -24.10 44.58 40.57
N TYR A 930 -24.67 43.65 39.86
CA TYR A 930 -25.01 43.78 38.43
C TYR A 930 -26.49 44.10 38.20
N ILE A 931 -27.35 43.84 39.18
CA ILE A 931 -28.81 44.04 39.06
C ILE A 931 -29.34 45.20 39.92
N ASP A 932 -28.53 45.70 40.83
CA ASP A 932 -28.95 46.78 41.72
C ASP A 932 -29.32 48.05 40.94
N GLY A 933 -30.52 48.55 41.19
CA GLY A 933 -31.07 49.69 40.46
C GLY A 933 -31.56 49.45 39.05
N LYS A 934 -31.57 48.16 38.60
CA LYS A 934 -31.97 47.73 37.26
C LYS A 934 -33.24 46.88 37.30
N THR A 935 -33.97 46.89 36.18
CA THR A 935 -35.11 45.99 35.97
C THR A 935 -34.71 44.78 35.21
N ILE A 936 -34.98 43.56 35.71
CA ILE A 936 -34.71 42.30 35.03
C ILE A 936 -35.75 42.13 33.93
N VAL A 937 -35.27 42.04 32.70
CA VAL A 937 -36.09 41.88 31.48
C VAL A 937 -36.35 40.42 31.20
N LYS A 938 -35.31 39.58 31.29
CA LYS A 938 -35.38 38.15 30.97
C LYS A 938 -34.21 37.39 31.60
N ILE A 939 -34.44 36.15 32.00
CA ILE A 939 -33.40 35.24 32.43
C ILE A 939 -33.40 34.05 31.46
N ILE A 940 -32.22 33.74 30.87
CA ILE A 940 -32.07 32.62 29.97
C ILE A 940 -31.15 31.62 30.64
N VAL A 941 -31.69 30.41 30.88
CA VAL A 941 -30.92 29.30 31.43
C VAL A 941 -30.71 28.27 30.29
N VAL A 942 -29.46 28.05 29.93
CA VAL A 942 -29.08 26.95 29.02
C VAL A 942 -28.57 25.84 29.92
N PRO A 943 -29.26 24.67 29.99
CA PRO A 943 -28.88 23.57 30.86
C PRO A 943 -27.38 23.18 30.68
N LYS A 944 -26.67 23.00 31.79
CA LYS A 944 -25.27 22.61 31.87
C LYS A 944 -24.28 23.57 31.21
N LYS A 945 -24.67 24.81 30.88
CA LYS A 945 -23.80 25.77 30.22
C LYS A 945 -23.76 27.15 30.88
N ILE A 946 -24.86 27.84 30.85
CA ILE A 946 -24.85 29.28 31.18
C ILE A 946 -26.20 29.76 31.71
N ILE A 947 -26.16 30.73 32.59
CA ILE A 947 -27.30 31.57 32.98
C ILE A 947 -27.02 32.98 32.48
N ASN A 948 -27.88 33.58 31.69
CA ASN A 948 -27.77 34.94 31.24
C ASN A 948 -28.92 35.79 31.76
N ILE A 949 -28.62 36.75 32.59
CA ILE A 949 -29.59 37.71 33.16
C ILE A 949 -29.54 38.98 32.33
N VAL A 950 -30.64 39.25 31.64
CA VAL A 950 -30.79 40.47 30.84
C VAL A 950 -31.49 41.51 31.72
N CYS A 951 -30.82 42.61 31.98
CA CYS A 951 -31.34 43.72 32.80
C CYS A 951 -31.10 45.08 32.14
N LYS A 952 -31.99 46.01 32.39
CA LYS A 952 -31.93 47.42 31.92
C LYS A 952 -31.79 48.38 33.07
#